data_27306636057e0f1c658f2a5a0d2b3885
#
_entry.id   27306636057e0f1c658f2a5a0d2b3885
#
_cell.length_a   1.000
_cell.length_b   1.000
_cell.length_c   1.000
_cell.angle_alpha   90.00
_cell.angle_beta   90.00
_cell.angle_gamma   90.00
#
_symmetry.space_group_name_H-M   'P 1'
#
loop_
_entity.id
_entity.type
_entity.pdbx_description
1 polymer ?
#
loop_
_entity_poly.entity_id
_entity_poly.type
_entity_poly.pdbx_seq_one_letter_code
_entity_poly.pdbx_strand_id
1 'polypeptide(L)'
;MQTKDIREKILNFMREESYAPMTSEELVDALGHDVNPNKFWDELLALEQNGEIIKTRFETYGLPEKMGLVAGRFQLTSKGFGFVIPDNKGDRPDVFIPPRALHGAMNNDRVLARVNNAAQGKKPEGEILRIITHANNKVVGVFHQTGDFAFVTPDDKRIGQDVYIMRKHFNGAKDGQKVVVEITEWPQEHRKAEGKVTEVLGNIGDVGLEILSIIKQNDLPLTFPDEVLEASRKVPKSIKKSELTGRRDLRERTVVTVDGEDAKDLDDAVYVEQINDNEYLLGVYIADVSYYVTEDSVLDKEARERGTSVYLVDRVLPMLPERLSNGICSLNAGEDRLSMACEMHIDKMGKVLSYEIFPAVINVRHRLSYNIVRAILAGDKEMCDKYEEILPMIARMDILRQILHDKRARRGAVDFDLPEQKVILDEKLHPIEIVQRIHGNAESIIEEFMLAANETVAQHMFNQHWPFIYRVHDIPNEEKMQEFAKLLANFNIKFIPKEETEPRDIQQAVKEIAGRPEERLVTTVALRSMKQAVYQTDNIGHFGLAAKYYTHFTSPIRRYPDLIVHRLLRAWMTKPILKEADAEKLGDKLDVIADHSSIRERAAADAERATVDLKKCEYMADHIGEEFDGVISGVTAFGMFVELENGIEGLVHISSLMDDYYEYYEERYALVGTHSGHTYRLGDKVRIEVLQVNISDVSIDFIMAGENAGVREHIRQQLLMKQKPSSGRSTQSIALSAETQKKKHKGAKNKEAGRRSAKHGKPAPKSSAKGGSKSGKKSRKKNRKSR
;
A
#
# COMPACT_ATOMS: atom_id res chain seq x y z
N MET A 1 -35.56 10.46 -7.49
CA MET A 1 -34.83 9.33 -6.92
C MET A 1 -33.39 9.41 -7.37
N GLN A 2 -32.48 9.28 -6.43
CA GLN A 2 -31.05 9.50 -6.60
C GLN A 2 -30.41 8.28 -7.29
N THR A 3 -29.25 8.44 -7.88
CA THR A 3 -28.47 7.36 -8.51
C THR A 3 -28.12 6.29 -7.47
N LYS A 4 -27.70 6.71 -6.25
CA LYS A 4 -27.38 5.82 -5.11
C LYS A 4 -28.62 5.04 -4.64
N ASP A 5 -29.79 5.67 -4.58
CA ASP A 5 -31.09 5.02 -4.28
C ASP A 5 -31.46 3.93 -5.31
N ILE A 6 -31.17 4.17 -6.59
CA ILE A 6 -31.47 3.22 -7.67
C ILE A 6 -30.54 2.02 -7.55
N ARG A 7 -29.24 2.26 -7.33
CA ARG A 7 -28.22 1.23 -7.13
C ARG A 7 -28.58 0.33 -5.94
N GLU A 8 -28.83 0.94 -4.78
CA GLU A 8 -29.18 0.18 -3.58
C GLU A 8 -30.48 -0.61 -3.75
N LYS A 9 -31.47 -0.06 -4.42
CA LYS A 9 -32.72 -0.77 -4.72
C LYS A 9 -32.48 -1.99 -5.62
N ILE A 10 -31.69 -1.84 -6.69
CA ILE A 10 -31.33 -2.96 -7.58
C ILE A 10 -30.62 -4.05 -6.76
N LEU A 11 -29.59 -3.69 -6.00
CA LEU A 11 -28.81 -4.64 -5.24
C LEU A 11 -29.62 -5.30 -4.13
N ASN A 12 -30.44 -4.54 -3.38
CA ASN A 12 -31.29 -5.07 -2.31
C ASN A 12 -32.35 -6.01 -2.87
N PHE A 13 -32.98 -5.65 -3.98
CA PHE A 13 -33.92 -6.54 -4.64
C PHE A 13 -33.28 -7.85 -5.10
N MET A 14 -32.06 -7.76 -5.67
CA MET A 14 -31.30 -8.94 -6.06
C MET A 14 -30.79 -9.78 -4.88
N ARG A 15 -30.69 -9.20 -3.67
CA ARG A 15 -30.31 -9.93 -2.43
C ARG A 15 -31.45 -10.75 -1.85
N GLU A 16 -32.69 -10.43 -2.15
CA GLU A 16 -33.85 -11.21 -1.65
C GLU A 16 -33.73 -12.70 -1.97
N GLU A 17 -34.08 -13.57 -1.03
CA GLU A 17 -33.98 -15.02 -1.22
C GLU A 17 -34.83 -15.52 -2.40
N SER A 18 -35.95 -14.85 -2.67
CA SER A 18 -36.89 -15.14 -3.77
C SER A 18 -36.41 -14.70 -5.13
N TYR A 19 -35.32 -13.90 -5.21
CA TYR A 19 -34.85 -13.36 -6.47
C TYR A 19 -34.32 -14.46 -7.41
N ALA A 20 -34.86 -14.52 -8.61
CA ALA A 20 -34.33 -15.28 -9.74
C ALA A 20 -33.76 -14.33 -10.79
N PRO A 21 -32.70 -14.70 -11.54
CA PRO A 21 -32.12 -13.84 -12.55
C PRO A 21 -33.16 -13.34 -13.56
N MET A 22 -33.31 -12.03 -13.69
CA MET A 22 -34.30 -11.33 -14.53
C MET A 22 -33.61 -10.55 -15.65
N THR A 23 -34.32 -10.33 -16.74
CA THR A 23 -33.90 -9.39 -17.80
C THR A 23 -33.99 -7.95 -17.29
N SER A 24 -33.34 -7.04 -17.98
CA SER A 24 -33.40 -5.62 -17.64
C SER A 24 -34.83 -5.05 -17.67
N GLU A 25 -35.67 -5.51 -18.61
CA GLU A 25 -37.06 -5.09 -18.69
C GLU A 25 -37.88 -5.59 -17.50
N GLU A 26 -37.72 -6.87 -17.14
CA GLU A 26 -38.34 -7.47 -15.94
C GLU A 26 -37.91 -6.79 -14.64
N LEU A 27 -36.63 -6.33 -14.56
CA LEU A 27 -36.12 -5.60 -13.40
C LEU A 27 -36.76 -4.20 -13.28
N VAL A 28 -36.94 -3.50 -14.39
CA VAL A 28 -37.65 -2.21 -14.40
C VAL A 28 -39.10 -2.39 -13.94
N ASP A 29 -39.79 -3.41 -14.46
CA ASP A 29 -41.18 -3.69 -14.08
C ASP A 29 -41.31 -4.08 -12.61
N ALA A 30 -40.37 -4.87 -12.08
CA ALA A 30 -40.36 -5.33 -10.68
C ALA A 30 -40.03 -4.22 -9.68
N LEU A 31 -39.14 -3.28 -10.03
CA LEU A 31 -38.73 -2.18 -9.16
C LEU A 31 -39.72 -0.99 -9.17
N GLY A 32 -40.70 -1.01 -10.09
CA GLY A 32 -41.79 -0.06 -10.16
C GLY A 32 -41.52 1.20 -11.00
N HIS A 33 -42.61 1.88 -11.36
CA HIS A 33 -42.59 3.02 -12.28
C HIS A 33 -42.00 4.33 -11.71
N ASP A 34 -41.55 4.32 -10.45
CA ASP A 34 -40.99 5.51 -9.78
C ASP A 34 -39.52 5.81 -10.15
N VAL A 35 -38.92 4.95 -10.97
CA VAL A 35 -37.51 5.07 -11.36
C VAL A 35 -37.42 5.65 -12.77
N ASN A 36 -36.57 6.71 -12.94
CA ASN A 36 -36.29 7.23 -14.27
C ASN A 36 -35.58 6.17 -15.12
N PRO A 37 -36.16 5.71 -16.24
CA PRO A 37 -35.61 4.62 -17.05
C PRO A 37 -34.17 4.84 -17.52
N ASN A 38 -33.80 6.07 -17.93
CA ASN A 38 -32.44 6.36 -18.39
C ASN A 38 -31.42 6.22 -17.25
N LYS A 39 -31.73 6.76 -16.06
CA LYS A 39 -30.88 6.62 -14.89
C LYS A 39 -30.76 5.16 -14.42
N PHE A 40 -31.80 4.39 -14.54
CA PHE A 40 -31.79 2.96 -14.22
C PHE A 40 -30.84 2.20 -15.16
N TRP A 41 -30.92 2.48 -16.46
CA TRP A 41 -30.05 1.85 -17.44
C TRP A 41 -28.57 2.21 -17.23
N ASP A 42 -28.31 3.48 -16.96
CA ASP A 42 -26.95 3.95 -16.68
C ASP A 42 -26.38 3.24 -15.44
N GLU A 43 -27.18 3.09 -14.39
CA GLU A 43 -26.77 2.45 -13.15
C GLU A 43 -26.65 0.92 -13.29
N LEU A 44 -27.56 0.28 -14.01
CA LEU A 44 -27.48 -1.16 -14.29
C LEU A 44 -26.21 -1.49 -15.08
N LEU A 45 -25.86 -0.66 -16.06
CA LEU A 45 -24.64 -0.80 -16.85
C LEU A 45 -23.40 -0.57 -15.99
N ALA A 46 -23.43 0.44 -15.12
CA ALA A 46 -22.34 0.72 -14.18
C ALA A 46 -22.12 -0.46 -13.21
N LEU A 47 -23.18 -1.03 -12.65
CA LEU A 47 -23.11 -2.20 -11.78
C LEU A 47 -22.54 -3.43 -12.52
N GLU A 48 -22.91 -3.63 -13.78
CA GLU A 48 -22.36 -4.71 -14.61
C GLU A 48 -20.88 -4.48 -14.95
N GLN A 49 -20.51 -3.26 -15.34
CA GLN A 49 -19.12 -2.88 -15.62
C GLN A 49 -18.25 -3.04 -14.40
N ASN A 50 -18.74 -2.67 -13.25
CA ASN A 50 -18.07 -2.84 -11.96
C ASN A 50 -18.10 -4.29 -11.44
N GLY A 51 -18.78 -5.22 -12.12
CA GLY A 51 -18.84 -6.62 -11.70
C GLY A 51 -19.64 -6.88 -10.42
N GLU A 52 -20.44 -5.92 -9.96
CA GLU A 52 -21.33 -6.06 -8.81
C GLU A 52 -22.56 -6.89 -9.13
N ILE A 53 -22.97 -6.83 -10.40
CA ILE A 53 -23.95 -7.75 -10.98
C ILE A 53 -23.36 -8.39 -12.24
N ILE A 54 -23.91 -9.50 -12.64
CA ILE A 54 -23.47 -10.23 -13.82
C ILE A 54 -24.63 -10.42 -14.77
N LYS A 55 -24.39 -10.12 -16.05
CA LYS A 55 -25.28 -10.46 -17.15
C LYS A 55 -24.97 -11.89 -17.61
N THR A 56 -25.93 -12.77 -17.54
CA THR A 56 -25.80 -14.16 -17.99
C THR A 56 -25.91 -14.25 -19.54
N ARG A 57 -25.57 -15.41 -20.10
CA ARG A 57 -25.77 -15.70 -21.54
C ARG A 57 -27.23 -15.63 -21.99
N PHE A 58 -28.17 -15.61 -21.05
CA PHE A 58 -29.60 -15.48 -21.32
C PHE A 58 -30.10 -14.05 -21.15
N GLU A 59 -29.19 -13.08 -21.07
CA GLU A 59 -29.46 -11.66 -20.91
C GLU A 59 -30.13 -11.29 -19.56
N THR A 60 -30.11 -12.20 -18.59
CA THR A 60 -30.61 -11.96 -17.25
C THR A 60 -29.51 -11.50 -16.31
N TYR A 61 -29.84 -10.68 -15.33
CA TYR A 61 -28.92 -10.13 -14.35
C TYR A 61 -29.04 -10.84 -13.02
N GLY A 62 -27.92 -10.94 -12.27
CA GLY A 62 -27.93 -11.51 -10.93
C GLY A 62 -26.65 -11.19 -10.18
N LEU A 63 -26.65 -11.43 -8.87
CA LEU A 63 -25.48 -11.24 -8.03
C LEU A 63 -24.45 -12.36 -8.29
N PRO A 64 -23.13 -12.01 -8.40
CA PRO A 64 -22.06 -12.99 -8.55
C PRO A 64 -22.14 -14.11 -7.52
N GLU A 65 -22.40 -13.75 -6.27
CA GLU A 65 -22.41 -14.67 -5.13
C GLU A 65 -23.48 -15.76 -5.27
N LYS A 66 -24.67 -15.41 -5.77
CA LYS A 66 -25.76 -16.38 -5.99
C LYS A 66 -25.48 -17.34 -7.15
N MET A 67 -24.48 -17.01 -7.97
CA MET A 67 -24.03 -17.80 -9.12
C MET A 67 -22.76 -18.60 -8.86
N GLY A 68 -22.28 -18.64 -7.61
CA GLY A 68 -21.01 -19.30 -7.26
C GLY A 68 -19.77 -18.58 -7.82
N LEU A 69 -19.91 -17.26 -8.03
CA LEU A 69 -18.85 -16.40 -8.52
C LEU A 69 -18.43 -15.41 -7.44
N VAL A 70 -17.18 -14.95 -7.52
CA VAL A 70 -16.61 -13.95 -6.62
C VAL A 70 -15.99 -12.84 -7.45
N ALA A 71 -16.48 -11.60 -7.25
CA ALA A 71 -15.81 -10.41 -7.72
C ALA A 71 -14.81 -9.94 -6.65
N GLY A 72 -13.60 -9.57 -7.07
CA GLY A 72 -12.59 -9.17 -6.12
C GLY A 72 -11.27 -8.77 -6.76
N ARG A 73 -10.33 -8.34 -5.92
CA ARG A 73 -8.98 -7.97 -6.32
C ARG A 73 -8.08 -9.21 -6.36
N PHE A 74 -7.42 -9.40 -7.48
CA PHE A 74 -6.47 -10.49 -7.67
C PHE A 74 -5.08 -10.10 -7.17
N GLN A 75 -4.53 -10.86 -6.23
CA GLN A 75 -3.15 -10.75 -5.74
C GLN A 75 -2.31 -11.89 -6.32
N LEU A 76 -1.39 -11.57 -7.22
CA LEU A 76 -0.43 -12.51 -7.78
C LEU A 76 0.81 -12.59 -6.88
N THR A 77 1.30 -13.80 -6.66
CA THR A 77 2.56 -14.05 -5.95
C THR A 77 3.72 -14.17 -6.94
N SER A 78 4.95 -13.93 -6.48
CA SER A 78 6.17 -14.16 -7.27
C SER A 78 6.36 -15.62 -7.72
N LYS A 79 5.63 -16.58 -7.13
CA LYS A 79 5.62 -18.01 -7.49
C LYS A 79 4.64 -18.34 -8.62
N GLY A 80 3.90 -17.37 -9.14
CA GLY A 80 2.99 -17.51 -10.28
C GLY A 80 1.60 -18.08 -9.95
N PHE A 81 1.22 -18.22 -8.70
CA PHE A 81 -0.16 -18.43 -8.26
C PHE A 81 -0.66 -17.18 -7.54
N GLY A 82 -1.96 -17.05 -7.35
CA GLY A 82 -2.50 -15.88 -6.66
C GLY A 82 -3.76 -16.19 -5.85
N PHE A 83 -4.32 -15.11 -5.29
CA PHE A 83 -5.55 -15.15 -4.50
C PHE A 83 -6.50 -14.05 -4.99
N VAL A 84 -7.78 -14.37 -5.10
CA VAL A 84 -8.82 -13.35 -5.26
C VAL A 84 -9.35 -13.00 -3.88
N ILE A 85 -9.16 -11.74 -3.51
CA ILE A 85 -9.68 -11.14 -2.28
C ILE A 85 -11.06 -10.59 -2.63
N PRO A 86 -12.17 -11.15 -2.08
CA PRO A 86 -13.52 -10.70 -2.39
C PRO A 86 -13.73 -9.21 -2.04
N ASP A 87 -14.44 -8.47 -2.89
CA ASP A 87 -14.81 -7.08 -2.61
C ASP A 87 -15.74 -6.99 -1.39
N ASN A 88 -16.73 -7.90 -1.32
CA ASN A 88 -17.60 -8.09 -0.16
C ASN A 88 -17.06 -9.25 0.67
N LYS A 89 -16.04 -8.99 1.48
CA LYS A 89 -15.31 -10.06 2.17
C LYS A 89 -16.20 -10.81 3.16
N GLY A 90 -17.03 -10.14 3.97
CA GLY A 90 -17.80 -10.82 5.02
C GLY A 90 -16.96 -11.96 5.64
N ASP A 91 -17.55 -13.12 5.84
CA ASP A 91 -16.88 -14.34 6.32
C ASP A 91 -16.28 -15.20 5.18
N ARG A 92 -16.09 -14.64 3.98
CA ARG A 92 -15.59 -15.41 2.82
C ARG A 92 -14.08 -15.43 2.79
N PRO A 93 -13.45 -16.62 2.73
CA PRO A 93 -12.02 -16.76 2.60
C PRO A 93 -11.55 -16.32 1.21
N ASP A 94 -10.27 -15.92 1.12
CA ASP A 94 -9.61 -15.64 -0.14
C ASP A 94 -9.58 -16.88 -1.04
N VAL A 95 -9.87 -16.71 -2.34
CA VAL A 95 -9.95 -17.81 -3.30
C VAL A 95 -8.58 -18.05 -3.93
N PHE A 96 -8.02 -19.24 -3.73
CA PHE A 96 -6.74 -19.62 -4.34
C PHE A 96 -6.89 -19.84 -5.85
N ILE A 97 -6.02 -19.21 -6.66
CA ILE A 97 -5.98 -19.31 -8.12
C ILE A 97 -4.65 -19.94 -8.55
N PRO A 98 -4.67 -21.16 -9.07
CA PRO A 98 -3.44 -21.81 -9.55
C PRO A 98 -2.94 -21.16 -10.86
N PRO A 99 -1.65 -21.32 -11.22
CA PRO A 99 -1.05 -20.69 -12.41
C PRO A 99 -1.79 -20.96 -13.73
N ARG A 100 -2.41 -22.12 -13.84
CA ARG A 100 -3.18 -22.52 -15.05
C ARG A 100 -4.53 -21.83 -15.19
N ALA A 101 -5.03 -21.18 -14.13
CA ALA A 101 -6.36 -20.60 -14.04
C ALA A 101 -6.34 -19.05 -13.98
N LEU A 102 -5.21 -18.42 -14.32
CA LEU A 102 -5.04 -16.96 -14.27
C LEU A 102 -5.72 -16.24 -15.44
N HIS A 103 -5.82 -16.89 -16.60
CA HIS A 103 -6.42 -16.36 -17.84
C HIS A 103 -5.97 -14.93 -18.20
N GLY A 104 -4.68 -14.62 -17.98
CA GLY A 104 -4.08 -13.34 -18.33
C GLY A 104 -4.23 -12.23 -17.27
N ALA A 105 -4.83 -12.52 -16.13
CA ALA A 105 -4.92 -11.54 -15.04
C ALA A 105 -3.55 -11.22 -14.46
N MET A 106 -3.32 -9.95 -14.17
CA MET A 106 -2.12 -9.39 -13.59
C MET A 106 -2.35 -9.01 -12.12
N ASN A 107 -1.27 -8.77 -11.40
CA ASN A 107 -1.36 -8.37 -9.99
C ASN A 107 -2.24 -7.12 -9.81
N ASN A 108 -3.08 -7.12 -8.80
CA ASN A 108 -4.06 -6.07 -8.47
C ASN A 108 -5.22 -5.89 -9.46
N ASP A 109 -5.32 -6.66 -10.55
CA ASP A 109 -6.49 -6.60 -11.42
C ASP A 109 -7.76 -6.91 -10.63
N ARG A 110 -8.85 -6.20 -10.92
CA ARG A 110 -10.17 -6.56 -10.43
C ARG A 110 -10.77 -7.61 -11.33
N VAL A 111 -11.12 -8.75 -10.78
CA VAL A 111 -11.50 -9.94 -11.52
C VAL A 111 -12.80 -10.55 -11.02
N LEU A 112 -13.42 -11.33 -11.92
CA LEU A 112 -14.49 -12.23 -11.58
C LEU A 112 -13.96 -13.67 -11.62
N ALA A 113 -14.02 -14.37 -10.50
CA ALA A 113 -13.56 -15.74 -10.36
C ALA A 113 -14.71 -16.70 -10.09
N ARG A 114 -14.64 -17.90 -10.67
CA ARG A 114 -15.49 -19.03 -10.31
C ARG A 114 -14.83 -19.79 -9.16
N VAL A 115 -15.61 -20.06 -8.13
CA VAL A 115 -15.16 -20.87 -6.99
C VAL A 115 -15.53 -22.31 -7.24
N ASN A 116 -14.53 -23.19 -7.24
CA ASN A 116 -14.75 -24.62 -7.24
C ASN A 116 -15.03 -25.07 -5.81
N ASN A 117 -16.04 -25.92 -5.60
CA ASN A 117 -16.41 -26.38 -4.28
C ASN A 117 -15.20 -26.98 -3.56
N ALA A 118 -14.78 -26.35 -2.47
CA ALA A 118 -13.71 -26.86 -1.62
C ALA A 118 -14.14 -28.19 -0.97
N ALA A 119 -13.28 -29.20 -1.03
CA ALA A 119 -13.41 -30.33 -0.11
C ALA A 119 -13.28 -29.82 1.32
N GLN A 120 -14.11 -30.32 2.24
CA GLN A 120 -14.14 -29.92 3.65
C GLN A 120 -12.72 -29.74 4.20
N GLY A 121 -12.40 -28.53 4.70
CA GLY A 121 -11.13 -28.20 5.35
C GLY A 121 -10.00 -27.67 4.44
N LYS A 122 -10.23 -27.44 3.13
CA LYS A 122 -9.26 -26.79 2.24
C LYS A 122 -9.73 -25.39 1.85
N LYS A 123 -8.77 -24.46 1.66
CA LYS A 123 -9.07 -23.13 1.10
C LYS A 123 -9.75 -23.30 -0.27
N PRO A 124 -10.76 -22.47 -0.59
CA PRO A 124 -11.46 -22.57 -1.87
C PRO A 124 -10.49 -22.33 -3.03
N GLU A 125 -10.50 -23.21 -4.02
CA GLU A 125 -9.76 -23.06 -5.27
C GLU A 125 -10.72 -22.53 -6.34
N GLY A 126 -10.22 -21.64 -7.21
CA GLY A 126 -11.02 -21.03 -8.28
C GLY A 126 -10.26 -20.82 -9.57
N GLU A 127 -10.97 -20.30 -10.57
CA GLU A 127 -10.42 -19.85 -11.85
C GLU A 127 -10.95 -18.46 -12.19
N ILE A 128 -10.12 -17.61 -12.78
CA ILE A 128 -10.53 -16.29 -13.23
C ILE A 128 -11.31 -16.44 -14.53
N LEU A 129 -12.56 -15.96 -14.54
CA LEU A 129 -13.42 -16.00 -15.73
C LEU A 129 -13.31 -14.75 -16.58
N ARG A 130 -13.19 -13.61 -15.93
CA ARG A 130 -13.13 -12.30 -16.60
C ARG A 130 -12.32 -11.32 -15.76
N ILE A 131 -11.55 -10.49 -16.42
CA ILE A 131 -10.92 -9.32 -15.82
C ILE A 131 -11.93 -8.17 -15.95
N ILE A 132 -12.29 -7.57 -14.84
CA ILE A 132 -13.25 -6.45 -14.78
C ILE A 132 -12.52 -5.16 -15.12
N THR A 133 -11.41 -4.88 -14.42
CA THR A 133 -10.54 -3.74 -14.69
C THR A 133 -9.09 -4.14 -14.52
N HIS A 134 -8.24 -3.65 -15.41
CA HIS A 134 -6.80 -3.80 -15.28
C HIS A 134 -6.23 -2.72 -14.35
N ALA A 135 -5.40 -3.13 -13.40
CA ALA A 135 -4.75 -2.22 -12.46
C ALA A 135 -3.44 -1.65 -13.01
N ASN A 136 -2.78 -2.40 -13.90
CA ASN A 136 -1.44 -2.07 -14.36
C ASN A 136 -1.48 -1.52 -15.80
N ASN A 137 -1.61 -0.21 -15.95
CA ASN A 137 -1.52 0.45 -17.26
C ASN A 137 -0.08 0.76 -17.67
N LYS A 138 0.82 0.91 -16.67
CA LYS A 138 2.23 1.16 -16.85
C LYS A 138 3.06 0.13 -16.09
N VAL A 139 4.22 -0.20 -16.61
CA VAL A 139 5.18 -1.13 -16.04
C VAL A 139 6.57 -0.51 -16.10
N VAL A 140 7.30 -0.53 -15.01
CA VAL A 140 8.72 -0.18 -14.96
C VAL A 140 9.54 -1.46 -14.97
N GLY A 141 10.64 -1.47 -15.75
CA GLY A 141 11.48 -2.66 -15.84
C GLY A 141 12.70 -2.47 -16.72
N VAL A 142 13.45 -3.56 -16.87
CA VAL A 142 14.69 -3.59 -17.66
C VAL A 142 14.38 -3.98 -19.11
N PHE A 143 14.83 -3.15 -20.04
CA PHE A 143 14.67 -3.34 -21.47
C PHE A 143 15.75 -4.30 -22.02
N HIS A 144 15.33 -5.39 -22.67
CA HIS A 144 16.19 -6.39 -23.28
C HIS A 144 15.92 -6.47 -24.77
N GLN A 145 16.91 -6.09 -25.60
CA GLN A 145 16.76 -6.11 -27.05
C GLN A 145 17.22 -7.46 -27.63
N THR A 146 16.39 -8.03 -28.51
CA THR A 146 16.70 -9.25 -29.24
C THR A 146 16.37 -9.05 -30.73
N GLY A 147 17.33 -8.54 -31.49
CA GLY A 147 17.15 -8.25 -32.90
C GLY A 147 16.11 -7.16 -33.21
N ASP A 148 15.02 -7.51 -33.88
CA ASP A 148 13.96 -6.58 -34.29
C ASP A 148 12.82 -6.42 -33.26
N PHE A 149 12.89 -7.09 -32.13
CA PHE A 149 11.96 -6.95 -31.01
C PHE A 149 12.72 -6.81 -29.70
N ALA A 150 12.02 -6.41 -28.70
CA ALA A 150 12.52 -6.36 -27.33
C ALA A 150 11.48 -6.89 -26.36
N PHE A 151 11.89 -7.15 -25.16
CA PHE A 151 10.99 -7.40 -24.05
C PHE A 151 11.47 -6.56 -22.84
N VAL A 152 10.53 -6.20 -21.99
CA VAL A 152 10.82 -5.53 -20.72
C VAL A 152 10.47 -6.51 -19.61
N THR A 153 11.49 -6.82 -18.79
CA THR A 153 11.30 -7.60 -17.57
C THR A 153 10.90 -6.64 -16.44
N PRO A 154 9.67 -6.76 -15.90
CA PRO A 154 9.19 -5.90 -14.84
C PRO A 154 10.04 -5.97 -13.57
N ASP A 155 10.27 -4.84 -12.91
CA ASP A 155 10.89 -4.79 -11.58
C ASP A 155 9.98 -5.45 -10.54
N ASP A 156 8.66 -5.24 -10.62
CA ASP A 156 7.69 -5.95 -9.79
C ASP A 156 7.48 -7.39 -10.30
N LYS A 157 8.09 -8.35 -9.62
CA LYS A 157 7.97 -9.79 -9.93
C LYS A 157 6.55 -10.33 -9.85
N ARG A 158 5.63 -9.61 -9.17
CA ARG A 158 4.21 -9.97 -9.12
C ARG A 158 3.48 -9.71 -10.44
N ILE A 159 4.08 -8.98 -11.39
CA ILE A 159 3.54 -8.86 -12.75
C ILE A 159 3.66 -10.19 -13.50
N GLY A 160 4.65 -11.02 -13.12
CA GLY A 160 4.73 -12.45 -13.48
C GLY A 160 5.15 -12.76 -14.92
N GLN A 161 5.28 -11.77 -15.82
CA GLN A 161 5.66 -11.98 -17.20
C GLN A 161 6.28 -10.74 -17.84
N ASP A 162 7.16 -10.98 -18.85
CA ASP A 162 7.75 -9.91 -19.64
C ASP A 162 6.71 -9.24 -20.55
N VAL A 163 6.88 -7.95 -20.81
CA VAL A 163 6.10 -7.18 -21.77
C VAL A 163 6.85 -7.11 -23.09
N TYR A 164 6.21 -7.55 -24.16
CA TYR A 164 6.77 -7.53 -25.51
C TYR A 164 6.72 -6.12 -26.12
N ILE A 165 7.82 -5.68 -26.73
CA ILE A 165 7.95 -4.35 -27.34
C ILE A 165 8.33 -4.49 -28.80
N MET A 166 7.50 -3.98 -29.69
CA MET A 166 7.84 -3.91 -31.11
C MET A 166 8.85 -2.80 -31.39
N ARG A 167 9.73 -2.97 -32.39
CA ARG A 167 10.80 -2.01 -32.75
C ARG A 167 10.31 -0.56 -32.90
N LYS A 168 9.15 -0.36 -33.48
CA LYS A 168 8.53 0.98 -33.65
C LYS A 168 8.18 1.67 -32.32
N HIS A 169 8.15 0.91 -31.21
CA HIS A 169 7.76 1.36 -29.88
C HIS A 169 8.95 1.40 -28.90
N PHE A 170 10.20 1.31 -29.38
CA PHE A 170 11.40 1.35 -28.54
C PHE A 170 11.65 2.72 -27.90
N ASN A 171 11.19 3.81 -28.54
CA ASN A 171 11.38 5.18 -28.07
C ASN A 171 12.85 5.51 -27.71
N GLY A 172 13.83 4.97 -28.48
CA GLY A 172 15.24 5.19 -28.24
C GLY A 172 15.87 4.37 -27.12
N ALA A 173 15.12 3.49 -26.46
CA ALA A 173 15.64 2.60 -25.43
C ALA A 173 16.73 1.66 -25.98
N LYS A 174 17.74 1.40 -25.15
CA LYS A 174 18.87 0.50 -25.43
C LYS A 174 18.88 -0.68 -24.47
N ASP A 175 19.48 -1.77 -24.90
CA ASP A 175 19.64 -2.97 -24.08
C ASP A 175 20.25 -2.67 -22.71
N GLY A 176 19.65 -3.21 -21.63
CA GLY A 176 20.08 -3.00 -20.26
C GLY A 176 19.60 -1.70 -19.59
N GLN A 177 18.83 -0.85 -20.28
CA GLN A 177 18.26 0.36 -19.67
C GLN A 177 16.98 0.08 -18.92
N LYS A 178 16.73 0.84 -17.84
CA LYS A 178 15.41 0.91 -17.19
C LYS A 178 14.48 1.83 -17.96
N VAL A 179 13.25 1.36 -18.15
CA VAL A 179 12.24 2.05 -18.94
C VAL A 179 10.87 2.01 -18.29
N VAL A 180 10.02 2.97 -18.61
CA VAL A 180 8.59 2.92 -18.36
C VAL A 180 7.88 2.48 -19.62
N VAL A 181 7.04 1.46 -19.51
CA VAL A 181 6.26 0.89 -20.60
C VAL A 181 4.78 1.10 -20.32
N GLU A 182 4.05 1.64 -21.26
CA GLU A 182 2.59 1.65 -21.26
C GLU A 182 2.09 0.38 -21.95
N ILE A 183 1.23 -0.38 -21.28
CA ILE A 183 0.64 -1.61 -21.84
C ILE A 183 -0.40 -1.19 -22.87
N THR A 184 -0.26 -1.69 -24.09
CA THR A 184 -1.18 -1.45 -25.20
C THR A 184 -2.11 -2.63 -25.45
N GLU A 185 -1.65 -3.84 -25.15
CA GLU A 185 -2.44 -5.07 -25.22
C GLU A 185 -2.11 -5.93 -23.99
N TRP A 186 -3.14 -6.30 -23.23
CA TRP A 186 -2.99 -7.14 -22.05
C TRP A 186 -2.80 -8.62 -22.40
N PRO A 187 -2.24 -9.42 -21.47
CA PRO A 187 -2.00 -10.84 -21.71
C PRO A 187 -3.30 -11.60 -22.05
N GLN A 188 -3.20 -12.54 -22.95
CA GLN A 188 -4.26 -13.51 -23.28
C GLN A 188 -3.68 -14.92 -23.17
N GLU A 189 -4.52 -15.96 -23.21
CA GLU A 189 -4.16 -17.36 -22.97
C GLU A 189 -2.90 -17.85 -23.72
N HIS A 190 -2.61 -17.29 -24.89
CA HIS A 190 -1.43 -17.65 -25.71
C HIS A 190 -0.62 -16.42 -26.17
N ARG A 191 -0.89 -15.24 -25.63
CA ARG A 191 -0.24 -14.01 -26.06
C ARG A 191 0.25 -13.23 -24.84
N LYS A 192 1.54 -12.88 -24.80
CA LYS A 192 2.11 -12.03 -23.77
C LYS A 192 1.59 -10.60 -23.89
N ALA A 193 1.72 -9.83 -22.80
CA ALA A 193 1.43 -8.41 -22.85
C ALA A 193 2.29 -7.71 -23.92
N GLU A 194 1.70 -6.74 -24.63
CA GLU A 194 2.44 -5.85 -25.52
C GLU A 194 2.39 -4.43 -25.02
N GLY A 195 3.46 -3.66 -25.27
CA GLY A 195 3.56 -2.29 -24.80
C GLY A 195 4.39 -1.40 -25.69
N LYS A 196 4.42 -0.13 -25.31
CA LYS A 196 5.30 0.90 -25.89
C LYS A 196 6.12 1.55 -24.78
N VAL A 197 7.41 1.79 -25.03
CA VAL A 197 8.25 2.55 -24.13
C VAL A 197 7.79 4.01 -24.16
N THR A 198 7.40 4.55 -23.02
CA THR A 198 7.00 5.96 -22.87
C THR A 198 8.15 6.82 -22.40
N GLU A 199 9.02 6.26 -21.55
CA GLU A 199 10.15 6.98 -20.94
C GLU A 199 11.35 6.05 -20.76
N VAL A 200 12.56 6.55 -21.00
CA VAL A 200 13.82 5.89 -20.66
C VAL A 200 14.36 6.54 -19.40
N LEU A 201 14.47 5.76 -18.31
CA LEU A 201 14.86 6.28 -16.99
C LEU A 201 16.37 6.44 -16.84
N GLY A 202 17.17 5.50 -17.37
CA GLY A 202 18.61 5.51 -17.26
C GLY A 202 19.25 4.13 -17.42
N ASN A 203 20.56 4.04 -17.15
CA ASN A 203 21.28 2.77 -17.16
C ASN A 203 21.32 2.18 -15.75
N ILE A 204 21.26 0.87 -15.65
CA ILE A 204 21.40 0.16 -14.36
C ILE A 204 22.72 0.61 -13.69
N GLY A 205 22.63 1.05 -12.43
CA GLY A 205 23.76 1.58 -11.67
C GLY A 205 23.88 3.11 -11.68
N ASP A 206 23.05 3.82 -12.45
CA ASP A 206 22.98 5.29 -12.36
C ASP A 206 22.43 5.70 -10.97
N VAL A 207 23.06 6.71 -10.34
CA VAL A 207 22.67 7.18 -9.00
C VAL A 207 21.22 7.68 -8.99
N GLY A 208 20.42 7.18 -8.05
CA GLY A 208 19.01 7.57 -7.87
C GLY A 208 18.04 6.92 -8.86
N LEU A 209 18.50 6.06 -9.78
CA LEU A 209 17.66 5.37 -10.74
C LEU A 209 16.63 4.47 -10.06
N GLU A 210 17.02 3.75 -9.01
CA GLU A 210 16.12 2.83 -8.31
C GLU A 210 14.99 3.59 -7.61
N ILE A 211 15.29 4.75 -6.98
CA ILE A 211 14.25 5.60 -6.37
C ILE A 211 13.33 6.16 -7.46
N LEU A 212 13.88 6.58 -8.61
CA LEU A 212 13.07 7.03 -9.75
C LEU A 212 12.16 5.92 -10.26
N SER A 213 12.64 4.67 -10.30
CA SER A 213 11.83 3.50 -10.64
C SER A 213 10.67 3.31 -9.67
N ILE A 214 10.90 3.42 -8.36
CA ILE A 214 9.86 3.33 -7.32
C ILE A 214 8.80 4.44 -7.51
N ILE A 215 9.23 5.68 -7.77
CA ILE A 215 8.33 6.81 -8.05
C ILE A 215 7.41 6.49 -9.24
N LYS A 216 7.99 5.99 -10.34
CA LYS A 216 7.23 5.67 -11.56
C LYS A 216 6.34 4.44 -11.41
N GLN A 217 6.75 3.43 -10.64
CA GLN A 217 5.93 2.25 -10.34
C GLN A 217 4.66 2.59 -9.56
N ASN A 218 4.75 3.58 -8.67
CA ASN A 218 3.63 4.04 -7.86
C ASN A 218 2.84 5.19 -8.52
N ASP A 219 3.14 5.50 -9.79
CA ASP A 219 2.52 6.59 -10.58
C ASP A 219 2.50 7.92 -9.82
N LEU A 220 3.64 8.25 -9.15
CA LEU A 220 3.78 9.48 -8.39
C LEU A 220 4.26 10.62 -9.30
N PRO A 221 3.56 11.78 -9.30
CA PRO A 221 3.97 12.94 -10.09
C PRO A 221 5.29 13.55 -9.58
N LEU A 222 6.34 13.50 -10.40
CA LEU A 222 7.67 14.00 -10.03
C LEU A 222 7.78 15.53 -10.09
N THR A 223 7.17 16.15 -11.10
CA THR A 223 7.23 17.59 -11.36
C THR A 223 5.84 18.20 -11.42
N PHE A 224 5.75 19.50 -11.22
CA PHE A 224 4.50 20.23 -11.42
C PHE A 224 4.39 20.67 -12.88
N PRO A 225 3.19 20.63 -13.50
CA PRO A 225 2.92 21.25 -14.79
C PRO A 225 3.21 22.76 -14.79
N ASP A 226 3.62 23.29 -15.93
CA ASP A 226 3.96 24.73 -16.06
C ASP A 226 2.81 25.65 -15.66
N GLU A 227 1.57 25.30 -16.00
CA GLU A 227 0.37 26.06 -15.63
C GLU A 227 0.17 26.14 -14.11
N VAL A 228 0.53 25.07 -13.36
CA VAL A 228 0.48 25.03 -11.90
C VAL A 228 1.55 25.93 -11.31
N LEU A 229 2.77 25.88 -11.87
CA LEU A 229 3.87 26.76 -11.46
C LEU A 229 3.54 28.24 -11.72
N GLU A 230 2.94 28.56 -12.87
CA GLU A 230 2.48 29.90 -13.17
C GLU A 230 1.37 30.37 -12.24
N ALA A 231 0.40 29.51 -11.95
CA ALA A 231 -0.66 29.81 -10.98
C ALA A 231 -0.06 30.07 -9.59
N SER A 232 0.90 29.27 -9.16
CA SER A 232 1.59 29.45 -7.88
C SER A 232 2.32 30.80 -7.79
N ARG A 233 2.95 31.26 -8.88
CA ARG A 233 3.68 32.56 -8.93
C ARG A 233 2.73 33.75 -8.72
N LYS A 234 1.44 33.61 -9.04
CA LYS A 234 0.43 34.66 -8.87
C LYS A 234 -0.05 34.79 -7.40
N VAL A 235 0.17 33.75 -6.58
CA VAL A 235 -0.13 33.82 -5.16
C VAL A 235 0.80 34.81 -4.46
N PRO A 236 0.30 35.72 -3.59
CA PRO A 236 1.12 36.72 -2.91
C PRO A 236 2.16 36.04 -1.99
N LYS A 237 3.26 36.76 -1.69
CA LYS A 237 4.29 36.29 -0.75
C LYS A 237 3.95 36.61 0.72
N SER A 238 3.10 37.60 0.93
CA SER A 238 2.66 38.07 2.26
C SER A 238 1.18 38.37 2.23
N ILE A 239 0.53 38.30 3.38
CA ILE A 239 -0.90 38.59 3.50
C ILE A 239 -1.18 40.07 3.24
N LYS A 240 -2.32 40.36 2.63
CA LYS A 240 -2.79 41.70 2.34
C LYS A 240 -3.73 42.18 3.44
N LYS A 241 -3.78 43.48 3.69
CA LYS A 241 -4.70 44.06 4.70
C LYS A 241 -6.18 43.66 4.46
N SER A 242 -6.61 43.52 3.22
CA SER A 242 -7.95 43.06 2.86
C SER A 242 -8.25 41.63 3.29
N GLU A 243 -7.25 40.81 3.46
CA GLU A 243 -7.37 39.37 3.84
C GLU A 243 -7.59 39.21 5.35
N LEU A 244 -7.41 40.28 6.14
CA LEU A 244 -7.68 40.31 7.58
C LEU A 244 -9.17 40.47 7.91
N THR A 245 -9.97 40.92 6.95
CA THR A 245 -11.40 41.17 7.18
C THR A 245 -12.14 39.88 7.48
N GLY A 246 -12.89 39.84 8.58
CA GLY A 246 -13.67 38.67 9.02
C GLY A 246 -12.84 37.61 9.73
N ARG A 247 -11.58 37.91 10.06
CA ARG A 247 -10.70 37.06 10.84
C ARG A 247 -10.47 37.62 12.23
N ARG A 248 -10.32 36.71 13.22
CA ARG A 248 -9.88 37.07 14.57
C ARG A 248 -8.40 37.38 14.55
N ASP A 249 -8.01 38.55 15.05
CA ASP A 249 -6.58 38.92 15.15
C ASP A 249 -5.96 38.33 16.43
N LEU A 250 -5.06 37.39 16.24
CA LEU A 250 -4.35 36.70 17.32
C LEU A 250 -2.83 36.88 17.23
N ARG A 251 -2.35 37.93 16.51
CA ARG A 251 -0.91 38.15 16.30
C ARG A 251 -0.12 38.45 17.56
N GLU A 252 -0.82 39.01 18.58
CA GLU A 252 -0.20 39.30 19.91
C GLU A 252 -0.12 38.05 20.81
N ARG A 253 -0.77 36.92 20.43
CA ARG A 253 -0.74 35.70 21.22
C ARG A 253 0.58 34.98 20.99
N THR A 254 1.22 34.48 22.07
CA THR A 254 2.47 33.73 21.99
C THR A 254 2.22 32.31 21.45
N VAL A 255 2.16 32.19 20.13
CA VAL A 255 1.93 30.92 19.43
C VAL A 255 3.28 30.36 18.98
N VAL A 256 3.45 29.05 19.06
CA VAL A 256 4.69 28.34 18.66
C VAL A 256 4.39 27.20 17.68
N THR A 257 5.33 26.90 16.80
CA THR A 257 5.34 25.65 16.01
C THR A 257 6.38 24.70 16.60
N VAL A 258 6.14 23.38 16.52
CA VAL A 258 7.08 22.34 17.00
C VAL A 258 7.12 21.22 15.96
N ASP A 259 8.24 21.13 15.26
CA ASP A 259 8.39 20.24 14.12
C ASP A 259 9.78 19.57 14.10
N GLY A 260 10.04 18.78 13.07
CA GLY A 260 11.40 18.34 12.76
C GLY A 260 12.30 19.50 12.34
N GLU A 261 13.61 19.37 12.55
CA GLU A 261 14.58 20.44 12.22
C GLU A 261 14.57 20.81 10.73
N ASP A 262 14.37 19.82 9.88
CA ASP A 262 14.38 19.95 8.43
C ASP A 262 13.02 20.35 7.82
N ALA A 263 11.95 20.42 8.63
CA ALA A 263 10.60 20.74 8.17
C ALA A 263 10.53 22.16 7.60
N LYS A 264 9.88 22.33 6.45
CA LYS A 264 9.68 23.62 5.79
C LYS A 264 8.20 23.99 5.62
N ASP A 265 7.35 22.99 5.64
CA ASP A 265 5.90 23.02 5.46
C ASP A 265 5.20 22.94 6.82
N LEU A 266 5.31 24.03 7.60
CA LEU A 266 4.77 24.11 8.96
C LEU A 266 3.25 24.28 8.89
N ASP A 267 2.51 23.19 9.08
CA ASP A 267 1.04 23.14 8.99
C ASP A 267 0.36 23.67 10.24
N ASP A 268 0.92 23.44 11.43
CA ASP A 268 0.28 23.66 12.72
C ASP A 268 1.09 24.51 13.68
N ALA A 269 0.38 25.31 14.44
CA ALA A 269 0.92 26.08 15.56
C ALA A 269 0.00 25.95 16.76
N VAL A 270 0.55 26.02 17.97
CA VAL A 270 -0.18 25.71 19.21
C VAL A 270 0.01 26.77 20.26
N TYR A 271 -0.98 26.86 21.15
CA TYR A 271 -0.99 27.70 22.32
C TYR A 271 -1.68 27.00 23.49
N VAL A 272 -1.11 27.07 24.69
CA VAL A 272 -1.74 26.53 25.90
C VAL A 272 -1.71 27.55 27.03
N GLU A 273 -2.89 27.80 27.56
CA GLU A 273 -3.08 28.65 28.75
C GLU A 273 -3.87 27.89 29.82
N GLN A 274 -3.49 28.03 31.09
CA GLN A 274 -4.29 27.55 32.20
C GLN A 274 -5.22 28.66 32.66
N ILE A 275 -6.54 28.50 32.40
CA ILE A 275 -7.56 29.50 32.74
C ILE A 275 -7.83 29.54 34.23
N ASN A 276 -7.87 28.38 34.86
CA ASN A 276 -8.02 28.20 36.29
C ASN A 276 -7.47 26.85 36.74
N ASP A 277 -7.56 26.54 38.03
CA ASP A 277 -7.01 25.27 38.56
C ASP A 277 -7.58 24.01 37.89
N ASN A 278 -8.70 24.07 37.21
CA ASN A 278 -9.39 22.90 36.64
C ASN A 278 -9.52 22.92 35.10
N GLU A 279 -9.04 23.96 34.43
CA GLU A 279 -9.36 24.23 33.05
C GLU A 279 -8.17 24.81 32.29
N TYR A 280 -7.95 24.28 31.12
CA TYR A 280 -6.95 24.71 30.15
C TYR A 280 -7.63 25.20 28.89
N LEU A 281 -7.09 26.26 28.27
CA LEU A 281 -7.37 26.64 26.89
C LEU A 281 -6.27 26.06 26.00
N LEU A 282 -6.66 25.20 25.07
CA LEU A 282 -5.81 24.72 24.00
C LEU A 282 -6.19 25.41 22.69
N GLY A 283 -5.29 26.17 22.10
CA GLY A 283 -5.42 26.74 20.76
C GLY A 283 -4.61 25.93 19.77
N VAL A 284 -5.29 25.43 18.71
CA VAL A 284 -4.66 24.76 17.56
C VAL A 284 -4.96 25.62 16.34
N TYR A 285 -3.90 26.08 15.66
CA TYR A 285 -3.97 27.01 14.54
C TYR A 285 -3.35 26.36 13.33
N ILE A 286 -4.15 26.05 12.33
CA ILE A 286 -3.74 25.34 11.13
C ILE A 286 -3.64 26.29 9.95
N ALA A 287 -2.60 26.16 9.14
CA ALA A 287 -2.39 26.93 7.93
C ALA A 287 -3.64 26.97 7.04
N ASP A 288 -4.13 28.17 6.71
CA ASP A 288 -5.35 28.32 5.93
C ASP A 288 -5.10 28.19 4.42
N VAL A 289 -4.69 27.00 4.01
CA VAL A 289 -4.39 26.66 2.62
C VAL A 289 -5.62 26.83 1.73
N SER A 290 -6.82 26.57 2.28
CA SER A 290 -8.09 26.66 1.56
C SER A 290 -8.42 28.07 1.05
N TYR A 291 -7.80 29.08 1.61
CA TYR A 291 -7.93 30.46 1.18
C TYR A 291 -7.20 30.71 -0.17
N TYR A 292 -6.04 30.12 -0.34
CA TYR A 292 -5.18 30.28 -1.53
C TYR A 292 -5.46 29.26 -2.62
N VAL A 293 -5.80 28.04 -2.21
CA VAL A 293 -6.12 26.92 -3.11
C VAL A 293 -7.63 26.74 -3.16
N THR A 294 -8.24 27.54 -4.02
CA THR A 294 -9.72 27.53 -4.17
C THR A 294 -10.18 26.34 -5.01
N GLU A 295 -11.39 25.88 -4.75
CA GLU A 295 -11.99 24.72 -5.43
C GLU A 295 -11.96 24.89 -6.96
N ASP A 296 -11.68 23.79 -7.65
CA ASP A 296 -11.57 23.66 -9.11
C ASP A 296 -10.51 24.57 -9.78
N SER A 297 -9.68 25.29 -9.00
CA SER A 297 -8.53 26.01 -9.53
C SER A 297 -7.48 25.04 -10.09
N VAL A 298 -6.53 25.58 -10.90
CA VAL A 298 -5.40 24.78 -11.41
C VAL A 298 -4.59 24.17 -10.26
N LEU A 299 -4.37 24.91 -9.18
CA LEU A 299 -3.70 24.43 -7.97
C LEU A 299 -4.47 23.30 -7.28
N ASP A 300 -5.79 23.42 -7.23
CA ASP A 300 -6.66 22.42 -6.59
C ASP A 300 -6.70 21.10 -7.37
N LYS A 301 -6.80 21.17 -8.68
CA LYS A 301 -6.80 19.98 -9.54
C LYS A 301 -5.51 19.18 -9.39
N GLU A 302 -4.37 19.87 -9.35
CA GLU A 302 -3.08 19.23 -9.13
C GLU A 302 -2.95 18.66 -7.71
N ALA A 303 -3.38 19.43 -6.68
CA ALA A 303 -3.38 18.95 -5.30
C ALA A 303 -4.26 17.71 -5.12
N ARG A 304 -5.42 17.67 -5.78
CA ARG A 304 -6.31 16.51 -5.81
C ARG A 304 -5.65 15.30 -6.48
N GLU A 305 -5.03 15.50 -7.65
CA GLU A 305 -4.34 14.43 -8.38
C GLU A 305 -3.21 13.82 -7.55
N ARG A 306 -2.42 14.63 -6.87
CA ARG A 306 -1.38 14.17 -5.95
C ARG A 306 -1.94 13.50 -4.70
N GLY A 307 -3.03 14.02 -4.16
CA GLY A 307 -3.73 13.55 -2.96
C GLY A 307 -2.97 13.77 -1.65
N THR A 308 -1.66 13.63 -1.66
CA THR A 308 -0.76 13.84 -0.50
C THR A 308 0.66 14.19 -0.94
N SER A 309 1.42 14.84 -0.07
CA SER A 309 2.89 14.89 -0.20
C SER A 309 3.49 13.50 0.10
N VAL A 310 4.61 13.17 -0.55
CA VAL A 310 5.32 11.90 -0.39
C VAL A 310 6.74 12.16 0.10
N TYR A 311 7.10 11.56 1.24
CA TYR A 311 8.39 11.78 1.92
C TYR A 311 9.33 10.60 1.65
N LEU A 312 9.98 10.61 0.48
CA LEU A 312 10.96 9.60 0.14
C LEU A 312 12.26 9.81 0.93
N VAL A 313 13.09 8.79 0.97
CA VAL A 313 14.32 8.82 1.75
C VAL A 313 15.30 9.93 1.34
N ASP A 314 15.31 10.35 0.07
CA ASP A 314 16.22 11.33 -0.51
C ASP A 314 15.57 12.66 -0.91
N ARG A 315 14.22 12.69 -1.01
CA ARG A 315 13.47 13.88 -1.46
C ARG A 315 12.03 13.86 -1.04
N VAL A 316 11.40 15.03 -1.06
CA VAL A 316 9.96 15.18 -0.88
C VAL A 316 9.31 15.47 -2.23
N LEU A 317 8.21 14.78 -2.54
CA LEU A 317 7.31 15.12 -3.64
C LEU A 317 6.11 15.86 -3.04
N PRO A 318 6.10 17.20 -3.05
CA PRO A 318 5.09 17.97 -2.33
C PRO A 318 3.75 17.96 -3.05
N MET A 319 2.65 18.01 -2.28
CA MET A 319 1.29 18.15 -2.83
C MET A 319 1.06 19.51 -3.47
N LEU A 320 1.67 20.55 -2.93
CA LEU A 320 1.58 21.94 -3.41
C LEU A 320 2.96 22.47 -3.80
N PRO A 321 3.05 23.38 -4.79
CA PRO A 321 4.32 24.04 -5.12
C PRO A 321 4.93 24.73 -3.88
N GLU A 322 6.27 24.71 -3.78
CA GLU A 322 7.01 25.24 -2.61
C GLU A 322 6.67 26.69 -2.26
N ARG A 323 6.28 27.51 -3.24
CA ARG A 323 5.82 28.88 -2.98
C ARG A 323 4.60 28.92 -2.05
N LEU A 324 3.77 27.90 -2.05
CA LEU A 324 2.66 27.75 -1.12
C LEU A 324 3.09 26.93 0.11
N SER A 325 3.62 25.73 -0.10
CA SER A 325 3.91 24.78 1.00
C SER A 325 4.97 25.29 1.96
N ASN A 326 6.03 25.90 1.46
CA ASN A 326 7.14 26.41 2.27
C ASN A 326 7.06 27.95 2.46
N GLY A 327 6.17 28.59 1.70
CA GLY A 327 6.01 30.05 1.63
C GLY A 327 4.78 30.56 2.41
N ILE A 328 3.78 31.09 1.65
CA ILE A 328 2.65 31.83 2.22
C ILE A 328 1.76 30.96 3.15
N CYS A 329 1.68 29.66 2.91
CA CYS A 329 0.91 28.75 3.76
C CYS A 329 1.67 28.31 5.01
N SER A 330 3.00 28.13 4.90
CA SER A 330 3.81 27.69 6.05
C SER A 330 3.80 28.71 7.18
N LEU A 331 3.53 28.24 8.41
CA LEU A 331 3.44 29.08 9.61
C LEU A 331 4.82 29.50 10.12
N ASN A 332 5.57 30.20 9.28
CA ASN A 332 6.93 30.65 9.57
C ASN A 332 6.96 31.68 10.72
N ALA A 333 7.94 31.56 11.61
CA ALA A 333 8.09 32.47 12.75
C ALA A 333 8.37 33.92 12.29
N GLY A 334 7.75 34.88 12.99
CA GLY A 334 7.90 36.32 12.72
C GLY A 334 7.10 36.81 11.53
N GLU A 335 6.32 35.99 10.85
CA GLU A 335 5.50 36.35 9.72
C GLU A 335 4.02 36.21 10.02
N ASP A 336 3.22 37.22 9.59
CA ASP A 336 1.77 37.12 9.70
C ASP A 336 1.25 36.03 8.76
N ARG A 337 0.38 35.12 9.26
CA ARG A 337 -0.19 34.02 8.51
C ARG A 337 -1.68 33.88 8.75
N LEU A 338 -2.39 33.49 7.69
CA LEU A 338 -3.80 33.13 7.80
C LEU A 338 -3.90 31.71 8.35
N SER A 339 -4.80 31.51 9.32
CA SER A 339 -5.04 30.21 9.92
C SER A 339 -6.53 29.91 10.07
N MET A 340 -6.85 28.62 10.17
CA MET A 340 -8.12 28.12 10.70
C MET A 340 -7.85 27.65 12.12
N ALA A 341 -8.51 28.28 13.08
CA ALA A 341 -8.32 28.03 14.50
C ALA A 341 -9.34 27.02 15.03
N CYS A 342 -8.90 26.15 15.94
CA CYS A 342 -9.75 25.37 16.83
C CYS A 342 -9.29 25.62 18.26
N GLU A 343 -10.05 26.42 19.01
CA GLU A 343 -9.78 26.68 20.42
C GLU A 343 -10.69 25.83 21.30
N MET A 344 -10.13 25.15 22.27
CA MET A 344 -10.82 24.16 23.12
C MET A 344 -10.58 24.47 24.59
N HIS A 345 -11.63 24.53 25.38
CA HIS A 345 -11.60 24.57 26.83
C HIS A 345 -11.64 23.13 27.35
N ILE A 346 -10.60 22.69 28.06
CA ILE A 346 -10.38 21.30 28.45
C ILE A 346 -10.23 21.20 29.95
N ASP A 347 -10.98 20.30 30.60
CA ASP A 347 -10.88 20.04 32.03
C ASP A 347 -9.71 19.08 32.39
N LYS A 348 -9.44 18.93 33.68
CA LYS A 348 -8.40 18.03 34.22
C LYS A 348 -8.60 16.53 33.87
N MET A 349 -9.79 16.15 33.40
CA MET A 349 -10.07 14.79 32.94
C MET A 349 -9.89 14.65 31.42
N GLY A 350 -9.50 15.73 30.75
CA GLY A 350 -9.31 15.78 29.31
C GLY A 350 -10.61 15.95 28.49
N LYS A 351 -11.73 16.27 29.16
CA LYS A 351 -13.02 16.51 28.47
C LYS A 351 -13.03 17.92 27.90
N VAL A 352 -13.34 18.04 26.61
CA VAL A 352 -13.64 19.34 25.97
C VAL A 352 -14.97 19.83 26.50
N LEU A 353 -14.95 20.95 27.22
CA LEU A 353 -16.13 21.62 27.83
C LEU A 353 -16.83 22.49 26.82
N SER A 354 -16.06 23.29 26.07
CA SER A 354 -16.53 24.13 24.99
C SER A 354 -15.40 24.30 23.94
N TYR A 355 -15.77 24.69 22.73
CA TYR A 355 -14.82 24.96 21.67
C TYR A 355 -15.36 26.00 20.69
N GLU A 356 -14.42 26.64 19.98
CA GLU A 356 -14.74 27.54 18.86
C GLU A 356 -13.86 27.20 17.66
N ILE A 357 -14.45 27.20 16.45
CA ILE A 357 -13.74 27.00 15.19
C ILE A 357 -13.96 28.28 14.35
N PHE A 358 -12.86 28.94 13.99
CA PHE A 358 -12.97 30.24 13.31
C PHE A 358 -11.72 30.58 12.48
N PRO A 359 -11.83 31.40 11.43
CA PRO A 359 -10.68 31.89 10.70
C PRO A 359 -9.94 32.94 11.53
N ALA A 360 -8.61 32.85 11.59
CA ALA A 360 -7.77 33.77 12.36
C ALA A 360 -6.59 34.30 11.52
N VAL A 361 -5.90 35.29 12.06
CA VAL A 361 -4.56 35.69 11.64
C VAL A 361 -3.66 35.57 12.87
N ILE A 362 -2.52 34.92 12.68
CA ILE A 362 -1.53 34.65 13.73
C ILE A 362 -0.15 35.13 13.29
N ASN A 363 0.74 35.31 14.28
CA ASN A 363 2.17 35.50 14.06
C ASN A 363 2.91 34.55 15.01
N VAL A 364 3.58 33.54 14.44
CA VAL A 364 4.29 32.54 15.23
C VAL A 364 5.50 33.19 15.90
N ARG A 365 5.53 33.13 17.25
CA ARG A 365 6.59 33.75 18.04
C ARG A 365 7.91 33.00 17.96
N HIS A 366 7.86 31.67 18.08
CA HIS A 366 9.01 30.80 18.04
C HIS A 366 8.72 29.56 17.19
N ARG A 367 9.67 29.26 16.30
CA ARG A 367 9.78 27.96 15.64
C ARG A 367 10.66 27.07 16.52
N LEU A 368 10.10 26.05 17.12
CA LEU A 368 10.81 25.08 17.93
C LEU A 368 11.03 23.79 17.13
N SER A 369 12.05 23.02 17.50
CA SER A 369 12.17 21.63 17.06
C SER A 369 11.84 20.68 18.22
N TYR A 370 11.48 19.43 17.88
CA TYR A 370 11.28 18.38 18.89
C TYR A 370 12.52 18.25 19.80
N ASN A 371 13.74 18.39 19.27
CA ASN A 371 14.98 18.35 20.05
C ASN A 371 15.05 19.50 21.06
N ILE A 372 14.67 20.73 20.66
CA ILE A 372 14.63 21.89 21.56
C ILE A 372 13.61 21.67 22.69
N VAL A 373 12.39 21.25 22.36
CA VAL A 373 11.35 21.01 23.39
C VAL A 373 11.78 19.89 24.33
N ARG A 374 12.42 18.83 23.82
CA ARG A 374 12.96 17.72 24.63
C ARG A 374 14.05 18.19 25.58
N ALA A 375 14.97 19.04 25.10
CA ALA A 375 16.02 19.64 25.95
C ALA A 375 15.43 20.54 27.03
N ILE A 376 14.44 21.38 26.73
CA ILE A 376 13.74 22.23 27.70
C ILE A 376 13.05 21.36 28.76
N LEU A 377 12.32 20.32 28.37
CA LEU A 377 11.64 19.41 29.31
C LEU A 377 12.63 18.63 30.20
N ALA A 378 13.84 18.37 29.69
CA ALA A 378 14.93 17.75 30.46
C ALA A 378 15.65 18.74 31.38
N GLY A 379 15.34 20.03 31.33
CA GLY A 379 15.95 21.06 32.15
C GLY A 379 17.33 21.52 31.66
N ASP A 380 17.63 21.40 30.36
CA ASP A 380 18.84 21.95 29.77
C ASP A 380 18.91 23.46 29.99
N LYS A 381 19.98 23.91 30.65
CA LYS A 381 20.09 25.29 31.08
C LYS A 381 20.19 26.29 29.93
N GLU A 382 20.93 25.96 28.87
CA GLU A 382 21.12 26.84 27.72
C GLU A 382 19.78 27.04 27.00
N MET A 383 19.05 25.96 26.77
CA MET A 383 17.74 26.02 26.10
C MET A 383 16.70 26.70 26.99
N CYS A 384 16.71 26.48 28.31
CA CYS A 384 15.82 27.17 29.24
C CYS A 384 16.10 28.68 29.28
N ASP A 385 17.36 29.10 29.37
CA ASP A 385 17.73 30.51 29.36
C ASP A 385 17.34 31.21 28.06
N LYS A 386 17.52 30.51 26.92
CA LYS A 386 17.19 31.04 25.56
C LYS A 386 15.67 31.21 25.35
N TYR A 387 14.87 30.34 25.90
CA TYR A 387 13.41 30.30 25.69
C TYR A 387 12.62 30.63 26.99
N GLU A 388 13.20 31.42 27.92
CA GLU A 388 12.62 31.74 29.23
C GLU A 388 11.15 32.21 29.12
N GLU A 389 10.81 33.05 28.14
CA GLU A 389 9.48 33.60 27.89
C GLU A 389 8.39 32.50 27.75
N ILE A 390 8.72 31.34 27.17
CA ILE A 390 7.77 30.30 26.85
C ILE A 390 7.86 29.06 27.76
N LEU A 391 8.80 28.98 28.67
CA LEU A 391 8.94 27.85 29.60
C LEU A 391 7.65 27.50 30.35
N PRO A 392 6.90 28.50 30.91
CA PRO A 392 5.64 28.18 31.56
C PRO A 392 4.60 27.56 30.64
N MET A 393 4.61 27.92 29.35
CA MET A 393 3.69 27.37 28.35
C MET A 393 4.10 25.94 27.98
N ILE A 394 5.39 25.66 27.76
CA ILE A 394 5.88 24.30 27.44
C ILE A 394 5.58 23.34 28.60
N ALA A 395 5.78 23.77 29.84
CA ALA A 395 5.42 22.96 31.02
C ALA A 395 3.91 22.63 31.05
N ARG A 396 3.04 23.60 30.76
CA ARG A 396 1.60 23.38 30.66
C ARG A 396 1.23 22.47 29.48
N MET A 397 1.93 22.57 28.36
CA MET A 397 1.75 21.68 27.21
C MET A 397 2.01 20.22 27.60
N ASP A 398 3.08 19.93 28.35
CA ASP A 398 3.38 18.57 28.79
C ASP A 398 2.36 18.04 29.80
N ILE A 399 1.89 18.90 30.72
CA ILE A 399 0.79 18.54 31.63
C ILE A 399 -0.50 18.22 30.85
N LEU A 400 -0.88 19.07 29.89
CA LEU A 400 -2.09 18.86 29.10
C LEU A 400 -1.97 17.62 28.21
N ARG A 401 -0.78 17.37 27.62
CA ARG A 401 -0.47 16.14 26.91
C ARG A 401 -0.79 14.91 27.78
N GLN A 402 -0.28 14.87 29.00
CA GLN A 402 -0.52 13.75 29.91
C GLN A 402 -2.01 13.54 30.19
N ILE A 403 -2.76 14.63 30.42
CA ILE A 403 -4.21 14.60 30.64
C ILE A 403 -4.94 13.98 29.42
N LEU A 404 -4.59 14.42 28.22
CA LEU A 404 -5.19 13.94 26.97
C LEU A 404 -4.82 12.48 26.68
N HIS A 405 -3.55 12.13 26.86
CA HIS A 405 -3.05 10.77 26.75
C HIS A 405 -3.78 9.81 27.71
N ASP A 406 -3.89 10.18 28.98
CA ASP A 406 -4.60 9.38 29.99
C ASP A 406 -6.08 9.21 29.64
N LYS A 407 -6.73 10.24 29.11
CA LYS A 407 -8.11 10.15 28.59
C LYS A 407 -8.19 9.13 27.48
N ARG A 408 -7.29 9.21 26.50
CA ARG A 408 -7.23 8.30 25.33
C ARG A 408 -6.95 6.86 25.79
N ALA A 409 -6.01 6.66 26.71
CA ALA A 409 -5.69 5.37 27.31
C ALA A 409 -6.88 4.77 28.08
N ARG A 410 -7.60 5.58 28.87
CA ARG A 410 -8.84 5.15 29.58
C ARG A 410 -9.96 4.76 28.61
N ARG A 411 -10.05 5.40 27.45
CA ARG A 411 -11.03 5.09 26.41
C ARG A 411 -10.75 3.74 25.74
N GLY A 412 -9.51 3.27 25.79
CA GLY A 412 -9.09 1.99 25.21
C GLY A 412 -8.31 2.12 23.89
N ALA A 413 -7.80 3.30 23.57
CA ALA A 413 -6.93 3.46 22.39
C ALA A 413 -5.73 2.53 22.48
N VAL A 414 -5.34 1.94 21.36
CA VAL A 414 -4.18 1.05 21.29
C VAL A 414 -2.99 1.85 20.80
N ASP A 415 -1.99 2.02 21.66
CA ASP A 415 -0.72 2.63 21.29
C ASP A 415 0.26 1.53 20.85
N PHE A 416 0.69 1.61 19.59
CA PHE A 416 1.73 0.75 19.06
C PHE A 416 3.04 1.53 19.00
N ASP A 417 3.87 1.35 20.02
CA ASP A 417 5.21 1.95 20.05
C ASP A 417 6.16 1.07 19.22
N LEU A 418 6.07 1.18 17.91
CA LEU A 418 6.99 0.51 16.99
C LEU A 418 8.07 1.51 16.55
N PRO A 419 9.36 1.17 16.74
CA PRO A 419 10.45 2.07 16.38
C PRO A 419 10.50 2.31 14.87
N GLU A 420 10.48 3.58 14.48
CA GLU A 420 10.70 4.00 13.09
C GLU A 420 12.21 4.15 12.84
N GLN A 421 12.66 3.79 11.64
CA GLN A 421 14.04 3.97 11.25
C GLN A 421 14.19 5.22 10.38
N LYS A 422 15.26 5.99 10.62
CA LYS A 422 15.71 7.09 9.77
C LYS A 422 17.03 6.68 9.11
N VAL A 423 17.09 6.72 7.79
CA VAL A 423 18.31 6.48 7.02
C VAL A 423 19.05 7.81 6.86
N ILE A 424 20.31 7.84 7.23
CA ILE A 424 21.20 8.99 7.03
C ILE A 424 21.98 8.78 5.75
N LEU A 425 21.90 9.74 4.84
CA LEU A 425 22.55 9.69 3.53
C LEU A 425 23.75 10.65 3.48
N ASP A 426 24.76 10.30 2.69
CA ASP A 426 25.84 11.21 2.30
C ASP A 426 25.44 12.14 1.13
N GLU A 427 26.34 13.01 0.69
CA GLU A 427 26.12 13.92 -0.44
C GLU A 427 25.86 13.22 -1.79
N LYS A 428 26.20 11.93 -1.89
CA LYS A 428 25.97 11.09 -3.08
C LYS A 428 24.72 10.24 -2.96
N LEU A 429 23.90 10.47 -1.92
CA LEU A 429 22.69 9.73 -1.62
C LEU A 429 22.96 8.26 -1.23
N HIS A 430 24.18 7.94 -0.78
CA HIS A 430 24.54 6.63 -0.26
C HIS A 430 24.21 6.56 1.24
N PRO A 431 23.63 5.48 1.75
CA PRO A 431 23.31 5.34 3.18
C PRO A 431 24.58 5.12 4.00
N ILE A 432 24.79 5.98 5.01
CA ILE A 432 25.96 5.89 5.90
C ILE A 432 25.60 5.37 7.29
N GLU A 433 24.35 5.55 7.71
CA GLU A 433 23.89 5.13 9.03
C GLU A 433 22.36 4.93 9.02
N ILE A 434 21.89 4.00 9.85
CA ILE A 434 20.46 3.78 10.08
C ILE A 434 20.23 3.92 11.58
N VAL A 435 19.47 4.96 11.96
CA VAL A 435 19.18 5.29 13.35
C VAL A 435 17.72 5.09 13.66
N GLN A 436 17.41 4.69 14.90
CA GLN A 436 16.04 4.67 15.36
C GLN A 436 15.57 6.09 15.67
N ARG A 437 14.40 6.45 15.14
CA ARG A 437 13.75 7.72 15.46
C ARG A 437 13.19 7.65 16.87
N ILE A 438 13.60 8.58 17.69
CA ILE A 438 13.11 8.69 19.07
C ILE A 438 11.73 9.36 19.02
N HIS A 439 10.71 8.64 19.47
CA HIS A 439 9.39 9.21 19.77
C HIS A 439 9.31 9.49 21.26
N GLY A 440 9.20 10.76 21.64
CA GLY A 440 9.24 11.19 23.03
C GLY A 440 8.10 12.13 23.40
N ASN A 441 8.19 12.74 24.60
CA ASN A 441 7.16 13.65 25.08
C ASN A 441 6.95 14.86 24.17
N ALA A 442 7.98 15.33 23.48
CA ALA A 442 7.87 16.47 22.58
C ALA A 442 6.98 16.17 21.37
N GLU A 443 7.16 15.00 20.75
CA GLU A 443 6.31 14.52 19.65
C GLU A 443 4.89 14.26 20.15
N SER A 444 4.74 13.60 21.29
CA SER A 444 3.45 13.30 21.91
C SER A 444 2.64 14.55 22.26
N ILE A 445 3.27 15.69 22.59
CA ILE A 445 2.57 16.96 22.85
C ILE A 445 1.77 17.34 21.58
N ILE A 446 2.44 17.40 20.44
CA ILE A 446 1.80 17.81 19.19
C ILE A 446 0.78 16.77 18.75
N GLU A 447 1.12 15.49 18.84
CA GLU A 447 0.19 14.39 18.51
C GLU A 447 -1.13 14.50 19.26
N GLU A 448 -1.09 14.60 20.61
CA GLU A 448 -2.32 14.68 21.42
C GLU A 448 -3.14 15.94 21.14
N PHE A 449 -2.48 17.07 20.83
CA PHE A 449 -3.17 18.31 20.48
C PHE A 449 -3.84 18.22 19.11
N MET A 450 -3.16 17.60 18.12
CA MET A 450 -3.72 17.36 16.80
C MET A 450 -4.88 16.37 16.86
N LEU A 451 -4.76 15.30 17.65
CA LEU A 451 -5.84 14.34 17.89
C LEU A 451 -7.07 15.04 18.50
N ALA A 452 -6.88 15.89 19.51
CA ALA A 452 -7.98 16.64 20.14
C ALA A 452 -8.69 17.58 19.16
N ALA A 453 -7.93 18.28 18.29
CA ALA A 453 -8.49 19.15 17.28
C ALA A 453 -9.24 18.35 16.19
N ASN A 454 -8.67 17.27 15.69
CA ASN A 454 -9.27 16.39 14.70
C ASN A 454 -10.60 15.78 15.19
N GLU A 455 -10.63 15.28 16.44
CA GLU A 455 -11.85 14.75 17.07
C GLU A 455 -12.91 15.84 17.22
N THR A 456 -12.51 17.05 17.67
CA THR A 456 -13.42 18.17 17.90
C THR A 456 -14.07 18.64 16.61
N VAL A 457 -13.29 18.81 15.54
CA VAL A 457 -13.77 19.21 14.21
C VAL A 457 -14.70 18.14 13.63
N ALA A 458 -14.34 16.86 13.72
CA ALA A 458 -15.17 15.75 13.25
C ALA A 458 -16.51 15.71 13.98
N GLN A 459 -16.51 15.82 15.32
CA GLN A 459 -17.72 15.85 16.13
C GLN A 459 -18.58 17.07 15.82
N HIS A 460 -17.96 18.24 15.60
CA HIS A 460 -18.66 19.46 15.24
C HIS A 460 -19.46 19.25 13.95
N MET A 461 -18.82 18.83 12.87
CA MET A 461 -19.46 18.67 11.57
C MET A 461 -20.49 17.54 11.56
N PHE A 462 -20.25 16.46 12.30
CA PHE A 462 -21.24 15.39 12.49
C PHE A 462 -22.54 15.94 13.14
N ASN A 463 -22.41 16.75 14.19
CA ASN A 463 -23.57 17.34 14.88
C ASN A 463 -24.31 18.38 14.01
N GLN A 464 -23.65 18.95 13.01
CA GLN A 464 -24.27 19.86 12.05
C GLN A 464 -24.99 19.13 10.90
N HIS A 465 -24.89 17.80 10.81
CA HIS A 465 -25.45 16.97 9.75
C HIS A 465 -25.03 17.42 8.34
N TRP A 466 -23.80 17.92 8.22
CA TRP A 466 -23.23 18.29 6.93
C TRP A 466 -22.52 17.11 6.28
N PRO A 467 -22.60 16.96 4.93
CA PRO A 467 -21.73 16.03 4.21
C PRO A 467 -20.27 16.32 4.54
N PHE A 468 -19.52 15.30 4.93
CA PHE A 468 -18.19 15.49 5.46
C PHE A 468 -17.28 14.31 5.13
N ILE A 469 -15.96 14.50 5.22
CA ILE A 469 -14.97 13.41 5.07
C ILE A 469 -14.44 13.07 6.46
N TYR A 470 -14.59 11.79 6.81
CA TYR A 470 -14.05 11.22 8.04
C TYR A 470 -12.83 10.37 7.75
N ARG A 471 -11.94 10.24 8.72
CA ARG A 471 -10.89 9.25 8.77
C ARG A 471 -11.39 8.12 9.64
N VAL A 472 -11.70 7.00 9.04
CA VAL A 472 -12.33 5.88 9.72
C VAL A 472 -11.41 4.67 9.78
N HIS A 473 -11.58 3.88 10.83
CA HIS A 473 -10.87 2.63 11.03
C HIS A 473 -11.86 1.60 11.56
N ASP A 474 -12.22 0.67 10.70
CA ASP A 474 -13.24 -0.33 10.98
C ASP A 474 -12.74 -1.41 11.95
N ILE A 475 -13.67 -2.16 12.53
CA ILE A 475 -13.38 -3.28 13.44
C ILE A 475 -12.56 -4.38 12.73
N PRO A 476 -11.63 -5.05 13.44
CA PRO A 476 -10.86 -6.17 12.88
C PRO A 476 -11.75 -7.35 12.47
N ASN A 477 -11.28 -8.15 11.51
CA ASN A 477 -11.99 -9.37 11.12
C ASN A 477 -11.91 -10.42 12.24
N GLU A 478 -13.02 -11.15 12.47
CA GLU A 478 -13.11 -12.19 13.49
C GLU A 478 -12.05 -13.29 13.29
N GLU A 479 -11.85 -13.78 12.04
CA GLU A 479 -10.83 -14.78 11.75
C GLU A 479 -9.44 -14.37 12.21
N LYS A 480 -9.05 -13.10 11.92
CA LYS A 480 -7.77 -12.56 12.36
C LYS A 480 -7.68 -12.43 13.88
N MET A 481 -8.78 -12.11 14.53
CA MET A 481 -8.85 -12.08 15.99
C MET A 481 -8.75 -13.47 16.61
N GLN A 482 -9.29 -14.50 15.96
CA GLN A 482 -9.10 -15.88 16.35
C GLN A 482 -7.65 -16.35 16.19
N GLU A 483 -6.97 -15.97 15.09
CA GLU A 483 -5.54 -16.22 14.90
C GLU A 483 -4.69 -15.51 15.96
N PHE A 484 -5.00 -14.25 16.25
CA PHE A 484 -4.35 -13.47 17.31
C PHE A 484 -4.57 -14.11 18.69
N ALA A 485 -5.77 -14.60 18.98
CA ALA A 485 -6.06 -15.32 20.23
C ALA A 485 -5.22 -16.59 20.39
N LYS A 486 -5.04 -17.36 19.30
CA LYS A 486 -4.18 -18.57 19.31
C LYS A 486 -2.73 -18.20 19.59
N LEU A 487 -2.23 -17.09 18.99
CA LEU A 487 -0.89 -16.58 19.28
C LEU A 487 -0.74 -16.23 20.76
N LEU A 488 -1.66 -15.45 21.31
CA LEU A 488 -1.64 -15.01 22.71
C LEU A 488 -1.70 -16.18 23.70
N ALA A 489 -2.43 -17.24 23.36
CA ALA A 489 -2.51 -18.44 24.17
C ALA A 489 -1.14 -19.12 24.35
N ASN A 490 -0.22 -19.05 23.38
CA ASN A 490 1.14 -19.56 23.48
C ASN A 490 1.96 -18.83 24.55
N PHE A 491 1.59 -17.60 24.88
CA PHE A 491 2.24 -16.75 25.90
C PHE A 491 1.46 -16.68 27.21
N ASN A 492 0.45 -17.57 27.40
CA ASN A 492 -0.44 -17.59 28.55
C ASN A 492 -1.23 -16.29 28.78
N ILE A 493 -1.52 -15.56 27.71
CA ILE A 493 -2.39 -14.39 27.74
C ILE A 493 -3.78 -14.80 27.28
N LYS A 494 -4.77 -14.49 28.12
CA LYS A 494 -6.16 -14.82 27.85
C LYS A 494 -6.79 -13.72 27.00
N PHE A 495 -7.11 -14.07 25.76
CA PHE A 495 -7.87 -13.21 24.85
C PHE A 495 -9.04 -14.00 24.27
N ILE A 496 -10.26 -13.47 24.40
CA ILE A 496 -11.47 -14.12 23.92
C ILE A 496 -11.98 -13.29 22.74
N PRO A 497 -11.85 -13.79 21.50
CA PRO A 497 -12.43 -13.11 20.34
C PRO A 497 -13.93 -12.93 20.53
N LYS A 498 -14.43 -11.75 20.18
CA LYS A 498 -15.84 -11.41 20.17
C LYS A 498 -16.23 -11.06 18.75
N GLU A 499 -17.49 -11.24 18.39
CA GLU A 499 -18.05 -10.83 17.10
C GLU A 499 -17.80 -9.32 16.88
N GLU A 500 -17.91 -8.51 17.93
CA GLU A 500 -17.49 -7.13 17.99
C GLU A 500 -16.36 -6.97 19.01
N THR A 501 -15.11 -7.19 18.57
CA THR A 501 -13.93 -6.94 19.41
C THR A 501 -13.79 -5.44 19.66
N GLU A 502 -13.64 -5.03 20.91
CA GLU A 502 -13.41 -3.64 21.29
C GLU A 502 -11.92 -3.29 21.28
N PRO A 503 -11.54 -2.01 21.00
CA PRO A 503 -10.15 -1.57 21.06
C PRO A 503 -9.48 -1.88 22.39
N ARG A 504 -10.23 -1.78 23.50
CA ARG A 504 -9.76 -2.09 24.85
C ARG A 504 -9.32 -3.54 25.03
N ASP A 505 -9.94 -4.50 24.32
CA ASP A 505 -9.56 -5.91 24.41
C ASP A 505 -8.12 -6.10 23.87
N ILE A 506 -7.79 -5.44 22.74
CA ILE A 506 -6.45 -5.47 22.14
C ILE A 506 -5.46 -4.69 23.00
N GLN A 507 -5.84 -3.50 23.48
CA GLN A 507 -5.02 -2.69 24.40
C GLN A 507 -4.59 -3.50 25.62
N GLN A 508 -5.51 -4.26 26.23
CA GLN A 508 -5.23 -5.11 27.36
C GLN A 508 -4.18 -6.19 27.04
N ALA A 509 -4.36 -6.89 25.91
CA ALA A 509 -3.44 -7.93 25.49
C ALA A 509 -2.02 -7.38 25.23
N VAL A 510 -1.91 -6.20 24.58
CA VAL A 510 -0.63 -5.53 24.36
C VAL A 510 0.01 -5.09 25.68
N LYS A 511 -0.78 -4.59 26.64
CA LYS A 511 -0.26 -4.23 27.97
C LYS A 511 0.23 -5.43 28.77
N GLU A 512 -0.41 -6.60 28.68
CA GLU A 512 -0.01 -7.82 29.40
C GLU A 512 1.31 -8.41 28.89
N ILE A 513 1.68 -8.15 27.62
CA ILE A 513 2.93 -8.61 27.03
C ILE A 513 4.07 -7.59 27.21
N ALA A 514 3.78 -6.34 27.57
CA ALA A 514 4.76 -5.27 27.67
C ALA A 514 5.96 -5.65 28.56
N GLY A 515 7.16 -5.34 28.12
CA GLY A 515 8.42 -5.67 28.76
C GLY A 515 8.89 -7.11 28.60
N ARG A 516 8.15 -7.98 27.91
CA ARG A 516 8.57 -9.35 27.60
C ARG A 516 9.29 -9.42 26.24
N PRO A 517 10.14 -10.44 26.00
CA PRO A 517 10.82 -10.61 24.70
C PRO A 517 9.87 -10.68 23.51
N GLU A 518 8.64 -11.18 23.73
CA GLU A 518 7.64 -11.41 22.70
C GLU A 518 6.77 -10.16 22.41
N GLU A 519 6.94 -9.06 23.15
CA GLU A 519 6.14 -7.84 23.03
C GLU A 519 6.07 -7.35 21.58
N ARG A 520 7.21 -7.28 20.93
CA ARG A 520 7.30 -6.80 19.54
C ARG A 520 6.50 -7.67 18.57
N LEU A 521 6.57 -9.01 18.73
CA LEU A 521 5.76 -9.91 17.90
C LEU A 521 4.29 -9.64 18.10
N VAL A 522 3.84 -9.71 19.34
CA VAL A 522 2.42 -9.58 19.68
C VAL A 522 1.90 -8.24 19.18
N THR A 523 2.66 -7.15 19.37
CA THR A 523 2.33 -5.81 18.87
C THR A 523 2.23 -5.77 17.33
N THR A 524 3.20 -6.39 16.64
CA THR A 524 3.21 -6.45 15.17
C THR A 524 2.03 -7.27 14.63
N VAL A 525 1.73 -8.43 15.24
CA VAL A 525 0.60 -9.27 14.82
C VAL A 525 -0.72 -8.58 15.14
N ALA A 526 -0.86 -7.93 16.29
CA ALA A 526 -2.02 -7.12 16.63
C ALA A 526 -2.28 -6.06 15.57
N LEU A 527 -1.25 -5.28 15.18
CA LEU A 527 -1.34 -4.26 14.16
C LEU A 527 -1.74 -4.84 12.79
N ARG A 528 -1.10 -5.94 12.36
CA ARG A 528 -1.42 -6.62 11.08
C ARG A 528 -2.82 -7.26 11.05
N SER A 529 -3.38 -7.54 12.21
CA SER A 529 -4.74 -8.10 12.34
C SER A 529 -5.82 -7.04 12.20
N MET A 530 -5.47 -5.77 12.35
CA MET A 530 -6.39 -4.65 12.14
C MET A 530 -6.61 -4.36 10.65
N LYS A 531 -7.71 -3.70 10.34
CA LYS A 531 -7.95 -3.12 9.01
C LYS A 531 -7.10 -1.86 8.84
N GLN A 532 -6.94 -1.39 7.62
CA GLN A 532 -6.34 -0.08 7.36
C GLN A 532 -7.39 1.02 7.57
N ALA A 533 -6.96 2.14 8.13
CA ALA A 533 -7.78 3.34 8.16
C ALA A 533 -7.90 3.92 6.75
N VAL A 534 -9.08 4.46 6.41
CA VAL A 534 -9.41 5.02 5.11
C VAL A 534 -10.18 6.32 5.28
N TYR A 535 -10.31 7.10 4.21
CA TYR A 535 -11.23 8.23 4.14
C TYR A 535 -12.57 7.76 3.58
N GLN A 536 -13.66 8.21 4.19
CA GLN A 536 -15.02 7.99 3.68
C GLN A 536 -16.01 9.03 4.24
N THR A 537 -17.19 9.10 3.66
CA THR A 537 -18.23 10.06 4.08
C THR A 537 -19.09 9.55 5.23
N ASP A 538 -19.18 8.22 5.39
CA ASP A 538 -19.89 7.60 6.51
C ASP A 538 -18.98 7.51 7.75
N ASN A 539 -19.48 8.02 8.88
CA ASN A 539 -18.74 7.92 10.14
C ASN A 539 -19.01 6.60 10.85
N ILE A 540 -18.07 5.66 10.74
CA ILE A 540 -18.08 4.40 11.51
C ILE A 540 -17.14 4.42 12.72
N GLY A 541 -16.52 5.57 13.01
CA GLY A 541 -15.54 5.75 14.05
C GLY A 541 -14.13 5.31 13.65
N HIS A 542 -13.20 5.40 14.61
CA HIS A 542 -11.81 5.02 14.40
C HIS A 542 -11.36 4.02 15.47
N PHE A 543 -11.35 2.74 15.12
CA PHE A 543 -11.08 1.64 16.05
C PHE A 543 -9.77 1.81 16.82
N GLY A 544 -8.62 1.97 16.14
CA GLY A 544 -7.31 2.06 16.78
C GLY A 544 -7.21 3.21 17.80
N LEU A 545 -7.84 4.36 17.53
CA LEU A 545 -7.90 5.51 18.43
C LEU A 545 -9.02 5.38 19.47
N ALA A 546 -9.86 4.37 19.38
CA ALA A 546 -11.12 4.26 20.13
C ALA A 546 -11.96 5.54 20.03
N ALA A 547 -11.92 6.26 18.89
CA ALA A 547 -12.59 7.53 18.68
C ALA A 547 -13.92 7.34 17.96
N LYS A 548 -14.99 7.96 18.49
CA LYS A 548 -16.31 7.91 17.88
C LYS A 548 -16.40 8.80 16.63
N TYR A 549 -15.68 9.91 16.62
CA TYR A 549 -15.62 10.87 15.54
C TYR A 549 -14.16 11.19 15.29
N TYR A 550 -13.71 11.07 14.05
CA TYR A 550 -12.35 11.41 13.69
C TYR A 550 -12.25 11.86 12.24
N THR A 551 -11.46 12.87 11.99
CA THR A 551 -11.10 13.37 10.66
C THR A 551 -9.65 13.84 10.66
N HIS A 552 -9.12 14.12 9.51
CA HIS A 552 -7.88 14.85 9.37
C HIS A 552 -8.17 16.31 9.03
N PHE A 553 -7.70 17.22 9.88
CA PHE A 553 -7.91 18.67 9.76
C PHE A 553 -6.58 19.44 9.83
N THR A 554 -5.56 18.83 10.42
CA THR A 554 -4.39 19.53 10.94
C THR A 554 -3.21 19.64 9.96
N SER A 555 -3.31 19.12 8.72
CA SER A 555 -2.21 19.16 7.75
C SER A 555 -2.63 19.42 6.31
N PRO A 556 -3.29 20.58 6.00
CA PRO A 556 -3.79 20.87 4.66
C PRO A 556 -2.70 21.20 3.62
N ILE A 557 -1.46 21.49 4.02
CA ILE A 557 -0.34 21.70 3.10
C ILE A 557 0.03 20.38 2.41
N ARG A 558 -0.04 19.28 3.17
CA ARG A 558 0.45 17.98 2.71
C ARG A 558 -0.61 16.89 2.54
N ARG A 559 -1.87 17.11 2.94
CA ARG A 559 -2.98 16.15 2.76
C ARG A 559 -4.19 16.83 2.14
N TYR A 560 -4.66 16.30 1.02
CA TYR A 560 -5.82 16.84 0.31
C TYR A 560 -7.14 16.74 1.11
N PRO A 561 -7.43 15.66 1.84
CA PRO A 561 -8.61 15.59 2.69
C PRO A 561 -8.70 16.72 3.73
N ASP A 562 -7.58 17.10 4.35
CA ASP A 562 -7.52 18.22 5.29
C ASP A 562 -7.89 19.55 4.60
N LEU A 563 -7.39 19.78 3.39
CA LEU A 563 -7.76 20.94 2.57
C LEU A 563 -9.27 20.96 2.30
N ILE A 564 -9.87 19.82 2.00
CA ILE A 564 -11.31 19.68 1.80
C ILE A 564 -12.05 19.98 3.12
N VAL A 565 -11.62 19.46 4.26
CA VAL A 565 -12.21 19.73 5.57
C VAL A 565 -12.21 21.23 5.86
N HIS A 566 -11.14 21.96 5.59
CA HIS A 566 -11.08 23.41 5.73
C HIS A 566 -12.10 24.13 4.83
N ARG A 567 -12.28 23.68 3.59
CA ARG A 567 -13.30 24.23 2.67
C ARG A 567 -14.71 23.99 3.18
N LEU A 568 -14.98 22.80 3.67
CA LEU A 568 -16.29 22.43 4.23
C LEU A 568 -16.63 23.28 5.47
N LEU A 569 -15.65 23.48 6.36
CA LEU A 569 -15.82 24.38 7.51
C LEU A 569 -16.14 25.81 7.06
N ARG A 570 -15.44 26.37 6.08
CA ARG A 570 -15.74 27.70 5.53
C ARG A 570 -17.11 27.78 4.88
N ALA A 571 -17.47 26.76 4.12
CA ALA A 571 -18.79 26.69 3.48
C ALA A 571 -19.89 26.64 4.52
N TRP A 572 -19.73 25.83 5.58
CA TRP A 572 -20.64 25.74 6.70
C TRP A 572 -20.78 27.10 7.44
N MET A 573 -19.66 27.76 7.78
CA MET A 573 -19.64 29.06 8.42
C MET A 573 -20.40 30.13 7.61
N THR A 574 -20.35 30.04 6.28
CA THR A 574 -21.01 30.99 5.38
C THR A 574 -22.49 30.68 5.18
N LYS A 575 -22.84 29.38 5.08
CA LYS A 575 -24.20 28.90 4.82
C LYS A 575 -24.44 27.62 5.62
N PRO A 576 -24.83 27.73 6.92
CA PRO A 576 -24.96 26.55 7.79
C PRO A 576 -25.97 25.50 7.33
N ILE A 577 -26.97 25.90 6.57
CA ILE A 577 -28.05 25.01 6.10
C ILE A 577 -27.92 24.81 4.59
N LEU A 578 -27.76 23.56 4.17
CA LEU A 578 -27.81 23.16 2.76
C LEU A 578 -29.23 22.68 2.39
N LYS A 579 -29.59 22.88 1.12
CA LYS A 579 -30.74 22.18 0.53
C LYS A 579 -30.38 20.72 0.34
N GLU A 580 -31.35 19.82 0.48
CA GLU A 580 -31.16 18.37 0.35
C GLU A 580 -30.42 17.98 -0.96
N ALA A 581 -30.86 18.54 -2.10
CA ALA A 581 -30.21 18.29 -3.39
C ALA A 581 -28.76 18.82 -3.48
N ASP A 582 -28.40 19.90 -2.75
CA ASP A 582 -27.01 20.41 -2.70
C ASP A 582 -26.16 19.55 -1.78
N ALA A 583 -26.74 19.09 -0.65
CA ALA A 583 -26.07 18.20 0.28
C ALA A 583 -25.73 16.85 -0.35
N GLU A 584 -26.64 16.31 -1.14
CA GLU A 584 -26.46 15.07 -1.87
C GLU A 584 -25.36 15.16 -2.91
N LYS A 585 -25.39 16.16 -3.79
CA LYS A 585 -24.32 16.38 -4.78
C LYS A 585 -22.95 16.54 -4.13
N LEU A 586 -22.93 17.21 -2.97
CA LEU A 586 -21.71 17.36 -2.21
C LEU A 586 -21.25 15.99 -1.66
N GLY A 587 -22.17 15.17 -1.14
CA GLY A 587 -21.88 13.80 -0.68
C GLY A 587 -21.23 12.95 -1.77
N ASP A 588 -21.87 12.87 -2.95
CA ASP A 588 -21.33 12.11 -4.10
C ASP A 588 -19.93 12.58 -4.50
N LYS A 589 -19.70 13.91 -4.48
CA LYS A 589 -18.36 14.47 -4.77
C LYS A 589 -17.34 14.07 -3.71
N LEU A 590 -17.73 14.08 -2.43
CA LEU A 590 -16.86 13.75 -1.32
C LEU A 590 -16.50 12.26 -1.29
N ASP A 591 -17.40 11.36 -1.69
CA ASP A 591 -17.12 9.92 -1.83
C ASP A 591 -15.97 9.68 -2.82
N VAL A 592 -16.03 10.31 -4.01
CA VAL A 592 -14.97 10.20 -5.02
C VAL A 592 -13.64 10.75 -4.51
N ILE A 593 -13.66 11.86 -3.76
CA ILE A 593 -12.45 12.47 -3.18
C ILE A 593 -11.86 11.56 -2.09
N ALA A 594 -12.70 10.98 -1.24
CA ALA A 594 -12.29 10.10 -0.14
C ALA A 594 -11.60 8.84 -0.66
N ASP A 595 -12.19 8.19 -1.67
CA ASP A 595 -11.64 7.00 -2.31
C ASP A 595 -10.29 7.31 -2.98
N HIS A 596 -10.23 8.39 -3.77
CA HIS A 596 -9.00 8.81 -4.43
C HIS A 596 -7.90 9.12 -3.42
N SER A 597 -8.21 9.86 -2.36
CA SER A 597 -7.25 10.21 -1.32
C SER A 597 -6.72 8.96 -0.60
N SER A 598 -7.55 7.95 -0.34
CA SER A 598 -7.14 6.69 0.26
C SER A 598 -6.22 5.88 -0.65
N ILE A 599 -6.44 5.92 -1.97
CA ILE A 599 -5.58 5.27 -2.97
C ILE A 599 -4.22 5.98 -3.02
N ARG A 600 -4.19 7.32 -3.08
CA ARG A 600 -2.95 8.10 -3.16
C ARG A 600 -2.13 7.98 -1.89
N GLU A 601 -2.76 7.98 -0.72
CA GLU A 601 -2.09 7.75 0.56
C GLU A 601 -1.38 6.38 0.60
N ARG A 602 -2.04 5.32 0.13
CA ARG A 602 -1.41 3.99 0.06
C ARG A 602 -0.22 3.96 -0.91
N ALA A 603 -0.36 4.57 -2.08
CA ALA A 603 0.74 4.66 -3.05
C ALA A 603 1.94 5.43 -2.47
N ALA A 604 1.69 6.51 -1.73
CA ALA A 604 2.71 7.26 -1.02
C ALA A 604 3.42 6.41 0.03
N ALA A 605 2.66 5.76 0.93
CA ALA A 605 3.21 4.92 2.00
C ALA A 605 4.00 3.72 1.46
N ASP A 606 3.54 3.10 0.38
CA ASP A 606 4.23 1.99 -0.28
C ASP A 606 5.56 2.46 -0.90
N ALA A 607 5.58 3.64 -1.54
CA ALA A 607 6.80 4.23 -2.11
C ALA A 607 7.79 4.66 -1.01
N GLU A 608 7.32 5.31 0.06
CA GLU A 608 8.15 5.70 1.21
C GLU A 608 8.84 4.48 1.81
N ARG A 609 8.08 3.40 2.09
CA ARG A 609 8.62 2.14 2.60
C ARG A 609 9.62 1.52 1.63
N ALA A 610 9.27 1.43 0.35
CA ALA A 610 10.15 0.82 -0.66
C ALA A 610 11.49 1.55 -0.78
N THR A 611 11.52 2.89 -0.65
CA THR A 611 12.79 3.65 -0.69
C THR A 611 13.64 3.44 0.57
N VAL A 612 13.01 3.30 1.74
CA VAL A 612 13.71 2.96 2.99
C VAL A 612 14.30 1.56 2.90
N ASP A 613 13.51 0.57 2.47
CA ASP A 613 13.96 -0.83 2.34
C ASP A 613 15.09 -0.97 1.31
N LEU A 614 15.00 -0.24 0.19
CA LEU A 614 16.09 -0.13 -0.79
C LEU A 614 17.38 0.37 -0.15
N LYS A 615 17.31 1.47 0.62
CA LYS A 615 18.50 2.06 1.26
C LYS A 615 19.06 1.18 2.38
N LYS A 616 18.23 0.42 3.09
CA LYS A 616 18.67 -0.62 4.02
C LYS A 616 19.46 -1.72 3.30
N CYS A 617 19.01 -2.14 2.11
CA CYS A 617 19.75 -3.11 1.29
C CYS A 617 21.08 -2.52 0.80
N GLU A 618 21.10 -1.26 0.32
CA GLU A 618 22.35 -0.60 -0.08
C GLU A 618 23.33 -0.52 1.09
N TYR A 619 22.86 -0.16 2.30
CA TYR A 619 23.70 -0.13 3.50
C TYR A 619 24.29 -1.52 3.82
N MET A 620 23.47 -2.56 3.78
CA MET A 620 23.92 -3.91 4.09
C MET A 620 24.83 -4.52 3.00
N ALA A 621 24.80 -3.98 1.79
CA ALA A 621 25.70 -4.42 0.72
C ALA A 621 27.18 -4.12 1.03
N ASP A 622 27.44 -3.03 1.77
CA ASP A 622 28.78 -2.67 2.23
C ASP A 622 29.29 -3.54 3.40
N HIS A 623 28.38 -4.28 4.06
CA HIS A 623 28.65 -5.07 5.26
C HIS A 623 28.63 -6.60 4.99
N ILE A 624 28.75 -7.03 3.73
CA ILE A 624 28.78 -8.46 3.38
C ILE A 624 30.00 -9.14 4.02
N GLY A 625 29.74 -10.21 4.78
CA GLY A 625 30.75 -10.97 5.51
C GLY A 625 30.96 -10.50 6.96
N GLU A 626 30.28 -9.46 7.40
CA GLU A 626 30.31 -8.99 8.77
C GLU A 626 29.28 -9.73 9.64
N GLU A 627 29.59 -9.87 10.92
CA GLU A 627 28.73 -10.52 11.91
C GLU A 627 27.97 -9.50 12.74
N PHE A 628 26.68 -9.77 13.00
CA PHE A 628 25.80 -8.93 13.81
C PHE A 628 25.01 -9.78 14.80
N ASP A 629 24.72 -9.17 15.95
CA ASP A 629 23.71 -9.69 16.88
C ASP A 629 22.32 -9.26 16.43
N GLY A 630 21.36 -10.19 16.50
CA GLY A 630 19.99 -9.94 16.08
C GLY A 630 18.98 -10.73 16.90
N VAL A 631 17.71 -10.45 16.65
CA VAL A 631 16.57 -11.15 17.28
C VAL A 631 15.71 -11.75 16.19
N ILE A 632 15.26 -12.98 16.38
CA ILE A 632 14.34 -13.64 15.45
C ILE A 632 13.00 -12.90 15.47
N SER A 633 12.69 -12.18 14.37
CA SER A 633 11.49 -11.36 14.17
C SER A 633 10.35 -12.12 13.50
N GLY A 634 10.66 -13.25 12.85
CA GLY A 634 9.67 -14.08 12.15
C GLY A 634 10.17 -15.49 11.91
N VAL A 635 9.28 -16.47 11.99
CA VAL A 635 9.60 -17.88 11.69
C VAL A 635 8.59 -18.43 10.68
N THR A 636 9.09 -19.05 9.63
CA THR A 636 8.30 -19.60 8.53
C THR A 636 8.80 -20.98 8.13
N ALA A 637 8.03 -21.70 7.31
CA ALA A 637 8.43 -23.02 6.79
C ALA A 637 9.70 -23.00 5.90
N PHE A 638 10.12 -21.83 5.38
CA PHE A 638 11.31 -21.70 4.55
C PHE A 638 12.51 -21.08 5.27
N GLY A 639 12.35 -20.66 6.54
CA GLY A 639 13.43 -20.09 7.32
C GLY A 639 12.95 -19.12 8.39
N MET A 640 13.90 -18.40 8.98
CA MET A 640 13.62 -17.39 9.99
C MET A 640 14.11 -16.01 9.54
N PHE A 641 13.35 -15.00 9.87
CA PHE A 641 13.74 -13.60 9.72
C PHE A 641 14.45 -13.17 10.99
N VAL A 642 15.56 -12.48 10.83
CA VAL A 642 16.35 -11.95 11.93
C VAL A 642 16.45 -10.46 11.76
N GLU A 643 16.09 -9.72 12.80
CA GLU A 643 16.17 -8.29 12.85
C GLU A 643 17.37 -7.86 13.68
N LEU A 644 18.17 -6.97 13.12
CA LEU A 644 19.35 -6.39 13.76
C LEU A 644 18.96 -5.24 14.68
N GLU A 645 19.86 -4.77 15.53
CA GLU A 645 19.63 -3.67 16.47
C GLU A 645 19.22 -2.37 15.76
N ASN A 646 19.73 -2.11 14.56
CA ASN A 646 19.36 -0.96 13.73
C ASN A 646 18.03 -1.14 12.97
N GLY A 647 17.30 -2.24 13.21
CA GLY A 647 16.00 -2.51 12.61
C GLY A 647 16.05 -3.01 11.16
N ILE A 648 17.23 -3.45 10.68
CA ILE A 648 17.33 -4.14 9.40
C ILE A 648 16.95 -5.60 9.59
N GLU A 649 16.10 -6.12 8.71
CA GLU A 649 15.65 -7.51 8.72
C GLU A 649 16.24 -8.28 7.55
N GLY A 650 16.71 -9.49 7.79
CA GLY A 650 17.21 -10.42 6.76
C GLY A 650 16.76 -11.86 6.99
N LEU A 651 16.82 -12.68 5.96
CA LEU A 651 16.38 -14.08 5.97
C LEU A 651 17.53 -15.03 6.22
N VAL A 652 17.45 -15.85 7.27
CA VAL A 652 18.22 -17.09 7.41
C VAL A 652 17.37 -18.22 6.81
N HIS A 653 17.71 -18.67 5.61
CA HIS A 653 16.97 -19.72 4.93
C HIS A 653 17.16 -21.07 5.65
N ILE A 654 16.09 -21.88 5.81
CA ILE A 654 16.13 -23.17 6.52
C ILE A 654 17.22 -24.11 5.97
N SER A 655 17.52 -24.05 4.67
CA SER A 655 18.59 -24.85 4.05
C SER A 655 20.00 -24.40 4.42
N SER A 656 20.16 -23.25 5.09
CA SER A 656 21.46 -22.79 5.60
C SER A 656 21.74 -23.30 7.02
N LEU A 657 20.76 -23.85 7.69
CA LEU A 657 20.89 -24.51 8.98
C LEU A 657 21.39 -25.95 8.74
N MET A 658 22.70 -26.13 8.75
CA MET A 658 23.36 -27.42 8.35
C MET A 658 23.59 -28.36 9.54
N ASP A 659 23.33 -27.94 10.75
CA ASP A 659 23.54 -28.70 11.99
C ASP A 659 22.45 -29.73 12.24
N ASP A 660 21.24 -29.57 11.70
CA ASP A 660 20.14 -30.54 11.80
C ASP A 660 19.15 -30.37 10.65
N TYR A 661 18.15 -31.25 10.57
CA TYR A 661 16.98 -31.13 9.74
C TYR A 661 15.87 -30.43 10.58
N TYR A 662 15.47 -29.21 10.17
CA TYR A 662 14.49 -28.41 10.90
C TYR A 662 13.09 -28.57 10.32
N GLU A 663 12.10 -28.76 11.21
CA GLU A 663 10.68 -28.76 10.88
C GLU A 663 10.02 -27.50 11.46
N TYR A 664 9.11 -26.90 10.68
CA TYR A 664 8.35 -25.72 11.09
C TYR A 664 7.09 -26.13 11.85
N TYR A 665 6.94 -25.65 13.06
CA TYR A 665 5.76 -25.79 13.90
C TYR A 665 4.99 -24.47 13.93
N GLU A 666 3.96 -24.38 13.08
CA GLU A 666 3.15 -23.15 12.90
C GLU A 666 2.53 -22.67 14.22
N GLU A 667 1.97 -23.59 15.02
CA GLU A 667 1.34 -23.28 16.31
C GLU A 667 2.30 -22.67 17.32
N ARG A 668 3.61 -22.90 17.20
CA ARG A 668 4.63 -22.43 18.14
C ARG A 668 5.53 -21.34 17.57
N TYR A 669 5.33 -20.97 16.30
CA TYR A 669 6.23 -20.06 15.56
C TYR A 669 7.70 -20.42 15.75
N ALA A 670 8.02 -21.70 15.54
CA ALA A 670 9.34 -22.26 15.83
C ALA A 670 9.82 -23.20 14.74
N LEU A 671 11.16 -23.21 14.53
CA LEU A 671 11.87 -24.27 13.80
C LEU A 671 12.48 -25.22 14.82
N VAL A 672 12.19 -26.51 14.73
CA VAL A 672 12.67 -27.54 15.68
C VAL A 672 13.52 -28.56 14.94
N GLY A 673 14.75 -28.73 15.38
CA GLY A 673 15.65 -29.75 14.86
C GLY A 673 15.18 -31.15 15.23
N THR A 674 15.04 -32.02 14.22
CA THR A 674 14.47 -33.36 14.38
C THR A 674 15.34 -34.32 15.17
N HIS A 675 16.67 -34.13 15.18
CA HIS A 675 17.64 -34.99 15.87
C HIS A 675 18.18 -34.32 17.15
N SER A 676 18.56 -33.06 17.07
CA SER A 676 19.14 -32.32 18.18
C SER A 676 18.11 -31.82 19.18
N GLY A 677 16.85 -31.62 18.74
CA GLY A 677 15.83 -30.93 19.50
C GLY A 677 16.11 -29.42 19.67
N HIS A 678 17.16 -28.90 19.02
CA HIS A 678 17.46 -27.47 19.06
C HIS A 678 16.31 -26.68 18.42
N THR A 679 15.93 -25.60 19.04
CA THR A 679 14.73 -24.84 18.64
C THR A 679 15.07 -23.39 18.45
N TYR A 680 14.74 -22.86 17.29
CA TYR A 680 14.74 -21.42 17.01
C TYR A 680 13.33 -20.89 17.15
N ARG A 681 13.13 -20.00 18.09
CA ARG A 681 11.83 -19.38 18.38
C ARG A 681 11.86 -17.89 18.09
N LEU A 682 10.71 -17.38 17.87
CA LEU A 682 10.53 -15.97 17.78
C LEU A 682 10.94 -15.28 19.08
N GLY A 683 11.69 -14.17 18.98
CA GLY A 683 12.27 -13.46 20.13
C GLY A 683 13.63 -13.97 20.59
N ASP A 684 14.10 -15.14 20.09
CA ASP A 684 15.43 -15.65 20.44
C ASP A 684 16.52 -14.75 19.88
N LYS A 685 17.55 -14.50 20.69
CA LYS A 685 18.76 -13.78 20.27
C LYS A 685 19.67 -14.72 19.49
N VAL A 686 20.12 -14.28 18.35
CA VAL A 686 21.00 -15.04 17.44
C VAL A 686 22.11 -14.15 16.93
N ARG A 687 23.26 -14.76 16.63
CA ARG A 687 24.36 -14.08 15.93
C ARG A 687 24.42 -14.56 14.48
N ILE A 688 24.39 -13.62 13.57
CA ILE A 688 24.34 -13.89 12.13
C ILE A 688 25.48 -13.22 11.39
N GLU A 689 25.75 -13.69 10.19
CA GLU A 689 26.67 -13.08 9.22
C GLU A 689 25.88 -12.69 7.98
N VAL A 690 26.19 -11.54 7.39
CA VAL A 690 25.62 -11.09 6.12
C VAL A 690 26.20 -11.91 4.98
N LEU A 691 25.41 -12.80 4.41
CA LEU A 691 25.86 -13.69 3.34
C LEU A 691 25.81 -13.02 1.96
N GLN A 692 24.69 -12.42 1.64
CA GLN A 692 24.42 -11.83 0.34
C GLN A 692 23.33 -10.75 0.44
N VAL A 693 23.48 -9.71 -0.39
CA VAL A 693 22.47 -8.67 -0.57
C VAL A 693 22.10 -8.56 -2.04
N ASN A 694 20.83 -8.52 -2.34
CA ASN A 694 20.32 -8.31 -3.69
C ASN A 694 19.51 -7.01 -3.72
N ILE A 695 20.12 -5.95 -4.22
CA ILE A 695 19.51 -4.61 -4.29
C ILE A 695 18.30 -4.61 -5.24
N SER A 696 18.37 -5.36 -6.36
CA SER A 696 17.25 -5.41 -7.32
C SER A 696 15.99 -6.10 -6.76
N ASP A 697 16.17 -7.05 -5.85
CA ASP A 697 15.09 -7.80 -5.22
C ASP A 697 14.74 -7.26 -3.81
N VAL A 698 15.50 -6.26 -3.36
CA VAL A 698 15.37 -5.68 -2.02
C VAL A 698 15.37 -6.80 -0.97
N SER A 699 16.39 -7.67 -1.01
CA SER A 699 16.49 -8.81 -0.11
C SER A 699 17.90 -8.96 0.48
N ILE A 700 17.93 -9.34 1.76
CA ILE A 700 19.14 -9.56 2.54
C ILE A 700 19.09 -11.00 3.05
N ASP A 701 20.10 -11.79 2.66
CA ASP A 701 20.26 -13.17 3.12
C ASP A 701 21.33 -13.23 4.21
N PHE A 702 20.97 -13.82 5.34
CA PHE A 702 21.84 -14.08 6.47
C PHE A 702 22.16 -15.56 6.60
N ILE A 703 23.26 -15.85 7.29
CA ILE A 703 23.57 -17.21 7.79
C ILE A 703 23.90 -17.12 9.28
N MET A 704 23.86 -18.25 9.98
CA MET A 704 24.33 -18.30 11.36
C MET A 704 25.83 -18.03 11.43
N ALA A 705 26.28 -17.22 12.39
CA ALA A 705 27.68 -16.90 12.58
C ALA A 705 28.50 -18.16 12.95
N GLY A 706 29.77 -18.21 12.49
CA GLY A 706 30.68 -19.33 12.78
C GLY A 706 30.66 -20.45 11.75
N GLU A 707 29.89 -20.36 10.68
CA GLU A 707 29.86 -21.35 9.60
C GLU A 707 31.19 -21.39 8.80
N ASN A 708 31.61 -22.60 8.37
CA ASN A 708 32.84 -22.80 7.60
C ASN A 708 32.77 -22.15 6.21
N ALA A 709 33.91 -21.63 5.70
CA ALA A 709 34.01 -20.99 4.39
C ALA A 709 33.46 -21.84 3.24
N GLY A 710 33.59 -23.17 3.29
CA GLY A 710 33.03 -24.08 2.30
C GLY A 710 31.50 -24.17 2.32
N VAL A 711 30.92 -24.12 3.52
CA VAL A 711 29.46 -24.07 3.72
C VAL A 711 28.91 -22.77 3.19
N ARG A 712 29.54 -21.63 3.50
CA ARG A 712 29.18 -20.31 3.01
C ARG A 712 29.11 -20.26 1.48
N GLU A 713 30.16 -20.72 0.81
CA GLU A 713 30.22 -20.73 -0.65
C GLU A 713 29.16 -21.66 -1.27
N HIS A 714 28.94 -22.82 -0.66
CA HIS A 714 27.90 -23.76 -1.10
C HIS A 714 26.49 -23.14 -1.02
N ILE A 715 26.16 -22.49 0.10
CA ILE A 715 24.87 -21.82 0.31
C ILE A 715 24.72 -20.64 -0.67
N ARG A 716 25.78 -19.84 -0.84
CA ARG A 716 25.79 -18.72 -1.81
C ARG A 716 25.48 -19.21 -3.23
N GLN A 717 26.13 -20.32 -3.66
CA GLN A 717 25.83 -20.89 -4.96
C GLN A 717 24.43 -21.46 -5.09
N GLN A 718 23.85 -22.04 -4.04
CA GLN A 718 22.47 -22.51 -4.03
C GLN A 718 21.48 -21.36 -4.15
N LEU A 719 21.70 -20.24 -3.44
CA LEU A 719 20.86 -19.05 -3.51
C LEU A 719 20.94 -18.41 -4.90
N LEU A 720 22.13 -18.27 -5.47
CA LEU A 720 22.33 -17.79 -6.84
C LEU A 720 21.64 -18.66 -7.89
N MET A 721 21.60 -19.98 -7.70
CA MET A 721 20.88 -20.89 -8.60
C MET A 721 19.35 -20.75 -8.48
N LYS A 722 18.83 -20.44 -7.29
CA LYS A 722 17.38 -20.18 -7.06
C LYS A 722 16.93 -18.84 -7.61
N GLN A 723 17.81 -17.84 -7.65
CA GLN A 723 17.53 -16.49 -8.16
C GLN A 723 17.58 -16.40 -9.70
N LYS A 724 18.15 -17.40 -10.40
CA LYS A 724 18.08 -17.42 -11.88
C LYS A 724 16.63 -17.56 -12.31
N PRO A 725 16.09 -16.62 -13.10
CA PRO A 725 14.72 -16.70 -13.56
C PRO A 725 14.48 -18.00 -14.30
N SER A 726 13.38 -18.67 -14.01
CA SER A 726 12.91 -19.88 -14.69
C SER A 726 12.60 -19.69 -16.19
N SER A 727 12.73 -18.47 -16.70
CA SER A 727 12.57 -18.08 -18.11
C SER A 727 13.73 -18.46 -19.04
N GLY A 728 14.75 -19.13 -18.53
CA GLY A 728 15.94 -19.52 -19.30
C GLY A 728 16.07 -21.02 -19.62
N ARG A 729 14.99 -21.77 -19.77
CA ARG A 729 15.06 -22.98 -20.63
C ARG A 729 15.01 -22.54 -22.10
N SER A 730 16.01 -21.75 -22.46
CA SER A 730 16.25 -21.33 -23.80
C SER A 730 16.65 -22.51 -24.67
N THR A 731 16.34 -22.41 -25.92
CA THR A 731 16.68 -23.18 -27.13
C THR A 731 18.06 -23.83 -27.12
N GLN A 732 19.02 -23.47 -26.26
CA GLN A 732 20.32 -24.15 -26.14
C GLN A 732 20.25 -25.50 -25.41
N SER A 733 19.34 -25.69 -24.42
CA SER A 733 19.16 -26.99 -23.78
C SER A 733 18.40 -27.97 -24.68
N ILE A 734 17.55 -27.45 -25.56
CA ILE A 734 16.87 -28.26 -26.60
C ILE A 734 17.86 -28.65 -27.69
N ALA A 735 18.80 -27.78 -28.06
CA ALA A 735 19.87 -28.12 -29.00
C ALA A 735 20.86 -29.16 -28.44
N LEU A 736 21.27 -29.04 -27.15
CA LEU A 736 22.13 -30.06 -26.51
C LEU A 736 21.38 -31.37 -26.29
N SER A 737 20.09 -31.36 -25.98
CA SER A 737 19.30 -32.60 -25.86
C SER A 737 19.04 -33.25 -27.21
N ALA A 738 18.88 -32.46 -28.29
CA ALA A 738 18.73 -32.94 -29.65
C ALA A 738 20.04 -33.50 -30.22
N GLU A 739 21.19 -32.90 -29.89
CA GLU A 739 22.52 -33.48 -30.24
C GLU A 739 22.83 -34.72 -29.46
N THR A 740 22.48 -34.81 -28.18
CA THR A 740 22.68 -36.03 -27.36
C THR A 740 21.77 -37.16 -27.79
N GLN A 741 20.53 -36.86 -28.24
CA GLN A 741 19.65 -37.87 -28.84
C GLN A 741 20.09 -38.27 -30.24
N LYS A 742 20.62 -37.36 -31.09
CA LYS A 742 21.22 -37.70 -32.37
C LYS A 742 22.50 -38.55 -32.19
N LYS A 743 23.32 -38.33 -31.18
CA LYS A 743 24.48 -39.18 -30.85
C LYS A 743 24.07 -40.54 -30.30
N LYS A 744 22.98 -40.64 -29.51
CA LYS A 744 22.46 -41.96 -29.06
C LYS A 744 21.81 -42.76 -30.22
N HIS A 745 21.14 -42.09 -31.16
CA HIS A 745 20.59 -42.78 -32.34
C HIS A 745 21.65 -43.20 -33.37
N LYS A 746 22.75 -42.43 -33.53
CA LYS A 746 23.90 -42.90 -34.36
C LYS A 746 24.67 -44.04 -33.70
N GLY A 747 24.78 -44.07 -32.35
CA GLY A 747 25.41 -45.21 -31.62
C GLY A 747 24.56 -46.49 -31.63
N ALA A 748 23.24 -46.39 -31.72
CA ALA A 748 22.33 -47.52 -31.82
C ALA A 748 22.33 -48.16 -33.24
N LYS A 749 22.39 -47.33 -34.31
CA LYS A 749 22.49 -47.85 -35.70
C LYS A 749 23.84 -48.54 -35.99
N ASN A 750 24.94 -48.16 -35.38
CA ASN A 750 26.23 -48.82 -35.54
C ASN A 750 26.39 -50.11 -34.71
N LYS A 751 25.54 -50.33 -33.66
CA LYS A 751 25.49 -51.57 -32.92
C LYS A 751 24.63 -52.69 -33.59
N GLU A 752 23.67 -52.30 -34.43
CA GLU A 752 22.88 -53.28 -35.22
C GLU A 752 23.53 -53.69 -36.53
N ALA A 753 24.41 -52.86 -37.08
CA ALA A 753 25.22 -53.27 -38.28
C ALA A 753 26.35 -54.25 -38.00
N GLY A 754 26.77 -54.39 -36.71
CA GLY A 754 27.88 -55.33 -36.30
C GLY A 754 27.43 -56.73 -35.89
N ARG A 755 26.15 -57.04 -35.85
CA ARG A 755 25.65 -58.40 -35.47
C ARG A 755 24.94 -59.17 -36.57
N ARG A 756 25.05 -58.79 -37.85
CA ARG A 756 24.46 -59.55 -39.01
C ARG A 756 25.47 -60.11 -40.01
N SER A 757 26.66 -60.32 -39.61
CA SER A 757 27.63 -61.06 -40.45
C SER A 757 28.15 -62.30 -39.76
N ALA A 758 27.30 -63.29 -39.61
CA ALA A 758 27.69 -64.73 -39.48
C ALA A 758 26.47 -65.64 -39.44
N LYS A 759 26.09 -66.17 -40.57
CA LYS A 759 25.78 -67.61 -40.86
C LYS A 759 24.87 -67.77 -42.07
N HIS A 760 25.51 -68.27 -43.07
CA HIS A 760 25.21 -69.38 -44.06
C HIS A 760 23.79 -69.55 -44.60
N GLY A 761 23.71 -69.55 -45.97
CA GLY A 761 23.26 -70.69 -46.67
C GLY A 761 22.18 -70.41 -47.73
N LYS A 762 22.54 -70.43 -48.95
CA LYS A 762 21.71 -70.49 -50.15
C LYS A 762 20.78 -71.73 -50.18
N PRO A 763 19.76 -71.87 -51.10
CA PRO A 763 19.52 -71.23 -52.39
C PRO A 763 18.02 -70.89 -52.72
N ALA A 764 17.87 -70.18 -53.83
CA ALA A 764 16.68 -69.89 -54.60
C ALA A 764 15.90 -71.14 -55.16
N PRO A 765 14.82 -71.10 -55.95
CA PRO A 765 14.26 -70.05 -56.82
C PRO A 765 12.74 -70.04 -57.02
N LYS A 766 12.29 -69.06 -57.88
CA LYS A 766 11.07 -69.05 -58.72
C LYS A 766 9.77 -68.58 -58.11
N SER A 767 8.98 -67.74 -58.65
CA SER A 767 8.53 -67.35 -59.96
C SER A 767 7.23 -66.54 -59.87
N SER A 768 7.07 -65.65 -60.80
CA SER A 768 5.84 -65.27 -61.41
C SER A 768 4.78 -64.39 -60.60
N ALA A 769 4.26 -63.41 -61.12
CA ALA A 769 3.95 -62.76 -62.34
C ALA A 769 2.73 -61.88 -62.18
N LYS A 770 2.72 -60.82 -62.93
CA LYS A 770 1.51 -60.10 -63.44
C LYS A 770 0.64 -59.36 -62.39
N GLY A 771 0.22 -58.17 -62.58
CA GLY A 771 0.06 -57.33 -63.72
C GLY A 771 -0.85 -56.20 -63.40
N GLY A 772 -0.62 -55.11 -64.06
CA GLY A 772 -1.59 -54.32 -64.82
C GLY A 772 -2.26 -53.19 -63.97
N SER A 773 -2.07 -52.05 -64.29
CA SER A 773 -2.26 -51.14 -65.36
C SER A 773 -3.33 -50.09 -65.02
N LYS A 774 -2.88 -48.85 -65.25
CA LYS A 774 -3.68 -47.77 -65.96
C LYS A 774 -4.61 -46.89 -65.14
N SER A 775 -4.21 -45.66 -65.15
CA SER A 775 -4.76 -44.50 -65.84
C SER A 775 -5.99 -43.86 -65.17
N GLY A 776 -6.14 -42.64 -65.01
CA GLY A 776 -5.71 -41.50 -65.78
C GLY A 776 -6.55 -40.27 -65.38
N LYS A 777 -5.92 -39.19 -65.52
CA LYS A 777 -6.40 -37.91 -66.06
C LYS A 777 -7.60 -37.13 -65.51
N LYS A 778 -7.22 -35.88 -65.24
CA LYS A 778 -7.93 -34.64 -65.74
C LYS A 778 -9.11 -34.19 -64.83
N SER A 779 -9.18 -32.99 -64.42
CA SER A 779 -8.94 -31.61 -64.81
C SER A 779 -10.18 -30.75 -64.56
N ARG A 780 -9.94 -29.53 -64.28
CA ARG A 780 -10.74 -28.34 -64.51
C ARG A 780 -11.84 -27.93 -63.50
N LYS A 781 -11.53 -26.81 -62.87
CA LYS A 781 -11.93 -25.43 -63.20
C LYS A 781 -13.30 -24.95 -62.71
N LYS A 782 -13.22 -23.87 -62.03
CA LYS A 782 -13.98 -22.61 -62.17
C LYS A 782 -15.23 -22.37 -61.32
N ASN A 783 -15.03 -21.39 -60.55
CA ASN A 783 -15.73 -20.12 -60.57
C ASN A 783 -17.06 -19.91 -59.81
N ARG A 784 -16.98 -18.88 -59.02
CA ARG A 784 -17.84 -17.69 -58.92
C ARG A 784 -18.98 -17.67 -57.88
N LYS A 785 -18.73 -16.73 -57.00
CA LYS A 785 -19.56 -15.52 -56.74
C LYS A 785 -20.86 -15.66 -55.94
N SER A 786 -20.85 -14.84 -54.93
CA SER A 786 -21.85 -13.87 -54.49
C SER A 786 -23.00 -14.43 -53.62
N ARG A 787 -23.01 -14.05 -52.40
CA ARG A 787 -23.70 -12.86 -51.89
C ARG A 787 -23.27 -12.62 -50.45
#